data_f8da54acc38145efe9b159913f54feec
#
_entry.id   f8da54acc38145efe9b159913f54feec
#
_cell.length_a   1.000
_cell.length_b   1.000
_cell.length_c   1.000
_cell.angle_alpha   90.00
_cell.angle_beta   90.00
_cell.angle_gamma   90.00
#
_symmetry.space_group_name_H-M   'P 1'
#
loop_
_entity.id
_entity.type
_entity.pdbx_description
1 polymer ?
#
loop_
_entity_poly.entity_id
_entity_poly.type
_entity_poly.pdbx_seq_one_letter_code
_entity_poly.pdbx_strand_id
1 'polypeptide(L)'
;MLRNFCLLILIYSKPCLSAIDILPVADTSVQLQVGREDADPQLSKYIQPNDIASGRYDNISTADAEKIGLCARPCDGAKPMVCYYSWTLENYATVGPACGDCLKGNQSHCRRKGCVTADGFERPILSINRQIPGPSIQVCKGDTIVVDVKNHMLDRATTIHWHGVYMKATPYMDGVPMVTQCPIPTGTTFRYKFPATPEGTFFHHSHHGLQKMDGLEGSLVIRSPRAKDPISSNYDYDLYSHVIILTDWMHSMTDSKFPGRSHNDTRAKPDALLINGQNQVPSDNSPRVPMHFFKVQKDKKYRFRIIGGSCLACPLIFTVENHPLLVIASDGTPVEPFTVDTLTMFPGDRVDVVINCNQEPNLFWIQAKTICDTQITAEAVLQYSSGQKLKYVSKRPNSSAFKRGKSLNAMDINPECKSGVDGVCWSQINALKAPLEPNVVLKPVPDKKFVLAVSEFFYTLDALFWKDNDQYQRFFQASPAIVTHMINNRSFMMPPFPPLTQSDPIPPNMVCPTDDSKCTDGSNVKGGKLCECVNIIQVDLGAVAEVIFIDWGSSSFLHPMHLHGTDTYIIEQGLKPKGVDNKAFIQQLQDKLAKNGANLATTKPKPCVKDVVTIPPSGYAVVRIHFNNPGFWMCHCHYIFHSDTGMSMIFQVGTRDQFIKPPPGFPVCNSFMPKVDPDEFKSIKWDDEPT
;
A
#
# COMPACT_ATOMS: atom_id res chain seq x y z
N MET A 1 63.45 -30.15 -18.70
CA MET A 1 62.99 -28.73 -18.71
C MET A 1 61.64 -28.60 -18.06
N LEU A 2 61.48 -29.02 -16.81
CA LEU A 2 60.20 -28.92 -16.10
C LEU A 2 60.48 -28.99 -14.54
N ARG A 3 61.32 -28.06 -14.08
CA ARG A 3 61.66 -28.01 -12.65
C ARG A 3 61.93 -26.60 -12.11
N ASN A 4 61.72 -25.53 -12.86
CA ASN A 4 62.02 -24.15 -12.42
C ASN A 4 60.84 -23.19 -12.48
N PHE A 5 59.58 -23.66 -12.41
CA PHE A 5 58.41 -22.78 -12.38
C PHE A 5 57.61 -22.86 -11.09
N CYS A 6 58.04 -23.62 -10.08
CA CYS A 6 57.34 -23.76 -8.81
C CYS A 6 57.97 -23.01 -7.63
N LEU A 7 58.95 -22.12 -7.85
CA LEU A 7 59.62 -21.44 -6.74
C LEU A 7 59.45 -19.93 -6.70
N LEU A 8 58.57 -19.37 -7.50
CA LEU A 8 58.32 -17.90 -7.53
C LEU A 8 56.89 -17.48 -7.08
N ILE A 9 56.07 -18.43 -6.62
CA ILE A 9 54.70 -18.13 -6.12
C ILE A 9 54.60 -18.22 -4.59
N LEU A 10 55.70 -18.53 -3.89
CA LEU A 10 55.68 -18.71 -2.42
C LEU A 10 56.25 -17.54 -1.60
N ILE A 11 56.50 -16.36 -2.23
CA ILE A 11 57.06 -15.21 -1.50
C ILE A 11 56.06 -14.04 -1.33
N TYR A 12 54.82 -14.13 -1.86
CA TYR A 12 53.81 -13.07 -1.72
C TYR A 12 52.50 -13.55 -1.13
N SER A 13 52.47 -14.52 -0.26
CA SER A 13 51.32 -14.86 0.57
C SER A 13 51.62 -14.69 2.05
N LYS A 14 51.91 -13.46 2.51
CA LYS A 14 51.57 -13.08 3.86
C LYS A 14 50.08 -12.83 3.91
N PRO A 15 49.31 -13.45 4.81
CA PRO A 15 47.94 -13.08 5.02
C PRO A 15 47.91 -11.66 5.61
N CYS A 16 47.39 -10.69 4.92
CA CYS A 16 46.86 -9.48 5.50
C CYS A 16 45.56 -9.84 6.28
N LEU A 17 45.74 -10.59 7.34
CA LEU A 17 44.81 -10.69 8.45
C LEU A 17 45.34 -9.74 9.54
N SER A 18 45.36 -8.44 9.25
CA SER A 18 45.23 -7.48 10.32
C SER A 18 43.76 -7.48 10.70
N ALA A 19 43.51 -7.95 11.91
CA ALA A 19 42.25 -7.83 12.60
C ALA A 19 41.59 -6.49 12.27
N ILE A 20 40.49 -6.52 11.52
CA ILE A 20 39.46 -5.49 11.66
C ILE A 20 38.94 -5.80 13.06
N ASP A 21 39.45 -5.09 14.04
CA ASP A 21 38.78 -4.91 15.31
C ASP A 21 37.38 -4.43 14.98
N ILE A 22 36.40 -5.33 15.04
CA ILE A 22 35.00 -4.96 15.14
C ILE A 22 34.92 -4.30 16.51
N LEU A 23 35.18 -3.00 16.54
CA LEU A 23 34.83 -2.18 17.67
C LEU A 23 33.37 -2.51 17.97
N PRO A 24 33.03 -2.81 19.23
CA PRO A 24 31.66 -2.92 19.63
C PRO A 24 31.03 -1.60 19.21
N VAL A 25 29.90 -1.68 18.49
CA VAL A 25 29.08 -0.52 18.20
C VAL A 25 28.70 0.03 19.55
N ALA A 26 29.54 0.95 20.04
CA ALA A 26 29.20 1.77 21.17
C ALA A 26 27.86 2.41 20.78
N ASP A 27 26.94 2.41 21.71
CA ASP A 27 25.71 3.17 21.69
C ASP A 27 26.10 4.65 21.60
N THR A 28 26.48 5.07 20.38
CA THR A 28 26.74 6.47 20.09
C THR A 28 25.37 7.11 19.91
N SER A 29 24.81 7.54 21.04
CA SER A 29 23.97 8.71 21.08
C SER A 29 24.78 9.87 20.47
N VAL A 30 24.73 10.04 19.16
CA VAL A 30 25.24 11.23 18.49
C VAL A 30 24.31 12.35 18.92
N GLN A 31 24.75 13.14 19.89
CA GLN A 31 24.13 14.44 20.18
C GLN A 31 24.41 15.32 18.96
N LEU A 32 23.48 15.35 18.02
CA LEU A 32 23.40 16.44 17.06
C LEU A 32 23.07 17.72 17.84
N GLN A 33 24.03 18.63 17.96
CA GLN A 33 23.75 19.98 18.38
C GLN A 33 22.90 20.67 17.32
N VAL A 34 21.58 20.55 17.46
CA VAL A 34 20.60 21.36 16.76
C VAL A 34 20.38 22.60 17.61
N GLY A 35 20.37 23.80 16.97
CA GLY A 35 20.20 25.06 17.64
C GLY A 35 19.01 25.06 18.60
N ARG A 36 19.22 25.75 19.73
CA ARG A 36 18.32 25.85 20.88
C ARG A 36 17.00 26.55 20.55
N GLU A 37 16.02 25.86 19.94
CA GLU A 37 14.62 26.35 20.01
C GLU A 37 13.55 25.26 20.07
N ASP A 38 13.87 24.01 19.78
CA ASP A 38 12.93 22.90 20.01
C ASP A 38 13.58 21.91 20.98
N ALA A 39 12.98 21.74 22.15
CA ALA A 39 13.32 20.64 23.06
C ALA A 39 13.25 19.35 22.26
N ASP A 40 14.32 18.55 22.25
CA ASP A 40 14.39 17.27 21.54
C ASP A 40 13.15 16.45 21.93
N PRO A 41 12.24 16.13 20.98
CA PRO A 41 11.04 15.40 21.33
C PRO A 41 11.45 14.03 21.84
N GLN A 42 11.00 13.64 23.03
CA GLN A 42 11.26 12.30 23.55
C GLN A 42 10.75 11.27 22.55
N LEU A 43 11.65 10.35 22.15
CA LEU A 43 11.30 9.26 21.26
C LEU A 43 10.19 8.41 21.86
N SER A 44 9.05 8.35 21.19
CA SER A 44 7.91 7.57 21.65
C SER A 44 8.24 6.07 21.55
N LYS A 45 7.90 5.35 22.60
CA LYS A 45 8.04 3.91 22.59
C LYS A 45 6.99 3.30 21.66
N TYR A 46 7.42 2.66 20.60
CA TYR A 46 6.54 1.89 19.73
C TYR A 46 6.58 0.40 20.08
N ILE A 47 5.47 -0.29 19.79
CA ILE A 47 5.35 -1.71 20.08
C ILE A 47 6.19 -2.49 19.06
N GLN A 48 7.16 -3.26 19.54
CA GLN A 48 7.96 -4.14 18.69
C GLN A 48 7.13 -5.33 18.20
N PRO A 49 7.43 -5.94 17.03
CA PRO A 49 6.70 -7.11 16.54
C PRO A 49 6.59 -8.24 17.55
N ASN A 50 7.65 -8.50 18.32
CA ASN A 50 7.64 -9.51 19.38
C ASN A 50 6.74 -9.13 20.56
N ASP A 51 6.65 -7.84 20.91
CA ASP A 51 5.75 -7.34 21.94
C ASP A 51 4.30 -7.42 21.46
N ILE A 52 4.03 -7.14 20.17
CA ILE A 52 2.71 -7.33 19.55
C ILE A 52 2.32 -8.80 19.62
N ALA A 53 3.16 -9.70 19.12
CA ALA A 53 2.89 -11.13 19.13
C ALA A 53 2.71 -11.71 20.54
N SER A 54 3.36 -11.12 21.57
CA SER A 54 3.21 -11.51 22.96
C SER A 54 1.97 -10.94 23.64
N GLY A 55 1.36 -9.88 23.08
CA GLY A 55 0.28 -9.11 23.71
C GLY A 55 0.72 -8.35 24.96
N ARG A 56 2.00 -7.98 25.06
CA ARG A 56 2.59 -7.39 26.28
C ARG A 56 1.90 -6.11 26.75
N TYR A 57 1.38 -5.33 25.81
CA TYR A 57 0.75 -4.03 26.12
C TYR A 57 -0.78 -4.02 25.95
N ASP A 58 -1.39 -5.17 25.62
CA ASP A 58 -2.82 -5.24 25.32
C ASP A 58 -3.72 -4.79 26.50
N ASN A 59 -3.23 -4.92 27.74
CA ASN A 59 -3.96 -4.55 28.97
C ASN A 59 -3.29 -3.41 29.75
N ILE A 60 -2.44 -2.59 29.12
CA ILE A 60 -1.78 -1.47 29.79
C ILE A 60 -2.82 -0.37 30.12
N SER A 61 -2.72 0.24 31.30
CA SER A 61 -3.54 1.41 31.63
C SER A 61 -3.07 2.66 30.88
N THR A 62 -3.98 3.63 30.66
CA THR A 62 -3.64 4.92 30.05
C THR A 62 -2.51 5.61 30.81
N ALA A 63 -2.61 5.67 32.12
CA ALA A 63 -1.62 6.34 32.98
C ALA A 63 -0.23 5.68 32.90
N ASP A 64 -0.18 4.33 32.89
CA ASP A 64 1.09 3.61 32.79
C ASP A 64 1.71 3.77 31.38
N ALA A 65 0.88 3.76 30.34
CA ALA A 65 1.33 3.98 28.97
C ALA A 65 1.90 5.40 28.78
N GLU A 66 1.21 6.42 29.28
CA GLU A 66 1.66 7.83 29.25
C GLU A 66 2.98 8.02 30.02
N LYS A 67 3.10 7.39 31.19
CA LYS A 67 4.31 7.43 32.02
C LYS A 67 5.57 6.92 31.30
N ILE A 68 5.41 5.93 30.45
CA ILE A 68 6.52 5.34 29.67
C ILE A 68 6.62 5.88 28.25
N GLY A 69 5.84 6.90 27.87
CA GLY A 69 5.83 7.50 26.53
C GLY A 69 5.31 6.55 25.44
N LEU A 70 4.41 5.62 25.79
CA LEU A 70 3.82 4.68 24.83
C LEU A 70 2.62 5.33 24.14
N CYS A 71 2.71 5.61 22.85
CA CYS A 71 1.60 6.16 22.06
C CYS A 71 0.46 5.16 21.86
N ALA A 72 0.78 3.88 21.75
CA ALA A 72 -0.21 2.80 21.74
C ALA A 72 -0.80 2.62 23.15
N ARG A 73 -1.83 3.42 23.48
CA ARG A 73 -2.48 3.47 24.78
C ARG A 73 -4.00 3.45 24.67
N PRO A 74 -4.73 3.07 25.72
CA PRO A 74 -6.18 3.29 25.76
C PRO A 74 -6.48 4.78 25.61
N CYS A 75 -7.46 5.12 24.78
CA CYS A 75 -7.74 6.52 24.44
C CYS A 75 -8.79 7.18 25.34
N ASP A 76 -9.40 6.43 26.26
CA ASP A 76 -10.36 6.96 27.24
C ASP A 76 -9.64 7.84 28.26
N GLY A 77 -10.02 9.13 28.29
CA GLY A 77 -9.38 10.11 29.16
C GLY A 77 -7.93 10.48 28.78
N ALA A 78 -7.37 9.92 27.69
CA ALA A 78 -6.03 10.22 27.25
C ALA A 78 -5.91 11.69 26.79
N LYS A 79 -4.79 12.33 27.15
CA LYS A 79 -4.44 13.66 26.65
C LYS A 79 -3.72 13.52 25.30
N PRO A 80 -3.95 14.45 24.35
CA PRO A 80 -3.17 14.51 23.13
C PRO A 80 -1.66 14.58 23.42
N MET A 81 -0.86 13.82 22.68
CA MET A 81 0.58 13.82 22.82
C MET A 81 1.28 13.82 21.45
N VAL A 82 2.56 14.17 21.45
CA VAL A 82 3.41 14.03 20.26
C VAL A 82 3.97 12.60 20.24
N CYS A 83 3.63 11.86 19.20
CA CYS A 83 4.10 10.51 18.97
C CYS A 83 5.26 10.54 17.96
N TYR A 84 6.47 10.50 18.48
CA TYR A 84 7.68 10.62 17.70
C TYR A 84 8.32 9.26 17.44
N TYR A 85 8.58 8.97 16.15
CA TYR A 85 9.18 7.73 15.65
C TYR A 85 10.44 8.05 14.83
N SER A 86 11.46 7.21 14.97
CA SER A 86 12.67 7.27 14.16
C SER A 86 12.80 5.97 13.36
N TRP A 87 12.73 6.09 12.04
CA TRP A 87 12.79 4.97 11.11
C TRP A 87 14.08 5.03 10.29
N THR A 88 14.76 3.90 10.23
CA THR A 88 15.87 3.67 9.32
C THR A 88 15.40 2.71 8.24
N LEU A 89 15.41 3.17 7.00
CA LEU A 89 15.12 2.36 5.83
C LEU A 89 16.45 1.87 5.25
N GLU A 90 16.58 0.55 5.08
CA GLU A 90 17.85 -0.04 4.66
C GLU A 90 17.65 -1.30 3.82
N ASN A 91 18.64 -1.60 2.97
CA ASN A 91 18.74 -2.90 2.33
C ASN A 91 19.03 -3.94 3.41
N TYR A 92 18.28 -5.04 3.40
CA TYR A 92 18.39 -6.09 4.39
C TYR A 92 18.20 -7.47 3.74
N ALA A 93 18.10 -8.52 4.55
CA ALA A 93 17.81 -9.88 4.05
C ALA A 93 16.90 -10.63 5.01
N THR A 94 16.01 -11.46 4.47
CA THR A 94 15.30 -12.48 5.24
C THR A 94 16.27 -13.61 5.62
N VAL A 95 15.99 -14.27 6.75
CA VAL A 95 16.79 -15.38 7.34
C VAL A 95 18.30 -15.19 7.34
N GLY A 96 18.73 -13.91 7.38
CA GLY A 96 20.14 -13.53 7.41
C GLY A 96 20.84 -13.89 8.73
N PRO A 97 22.08 -13.44 8.94
CA PRO A 97 22.91 -13.84 10.09
C PRO A 97 22.29 -13.61 11.47
N ALA A 98 21.42 -12.58 11.61
CA ALA A 98 20.69 -12.34 12.87
C ALA A 98 19.77 -13.50 13.27
N CYS A 99 19.32 -14.30 12.30
CA CYS A 99 18.44 -15.45 12.53
C CYS A 99 19.21 -16.70 13.04
N GLY A 100 20.53 -16.73 12.97
CA GLY A 100 21.33 -17.86 13.48
C GLY A 100 20.79 -19.22 13.03
N ASP A 101 20.49 -20.11 13.99
CA ASP A 101 19.98 -21.47 13.71
C ASP A 101 18.44 -21.56 13.63
N CYS A 102 17.74 -20.45 13.31
CA CYS A 102 16.28 -20.42 13.16
C CYS A 102 15.79 -21.55 12.22
N LEU A 103 16.34 -21.62 11.01
CA LEU A 103 15.98 -22.63 10.02
C LEU A 103 16.34 -24.06 10.41
N LYS A 104 17.24 -24.25 11.41
CA LYS A 104 17.58 -25.55 11.97
C LYS A 104 16.64 -25.96 13.12
N GLY A 105 15.56 -25.20 13.36
CA GLY A 105 14.55 -25.51 14.36
C GLY A 105 14.69 -24.77 15.70
N ASN A 106 15.71 -23.91 15.86
CA ASN A 106 15.84 -23.11 17.07
C ASN A 106 14.90 -21.91 17.04
N GLN A 107 13.68 -22.09 17.55
CA GLN A 107 12.65 -21.06 17.56
C GLN A 107 13.02 -19.78 18.32
N SER A 108 13.93 -19.85 19.31
CA SER A 108 14.39 -18.67 20.03
C SER A 108 15.26 -17.77 19.15
N HIS A 109 16.00 -18.34 18.22
CA HIS A 109 16.81 -17.63 17.26
C HIS A 109 15.96 -16.88 16.23
N CYS A 110 14.81 -17.43 15.84
CA CYS A 110 13.85 -16.77 14.95
C CYS A 110 13.25 -15.48 15.54
N ARG A 111 13.32 -15.31 16.87
CA ARG A 111 12.78 -14.16 17.60
C ARG A 111 13.84 -13.14 18.00
N ARG A 112 15.07 -13.30 17.56
CA ARG A 112 16.14 -12.33 17.82
C ARG A 112 15.83 -11.01 17.14
N LYS A 113 16.23 -9.90 17.77
CA LYS A 113 16.12 -8.57 17.15
C LYS A 113 16.87 -8.56 15.82
N GLY A 114 16.22 -8.09 14.77
CA GLY A 114 16.77 -8.07 13.41
C GLY A 114 16.66 -9.40 12.65
N CYS A 115 16.14 -10.47 13.24
CA CYS A 115 15.79 -11.66 12.47
C CYS A 115 14.45 -11.45 11.77
N VAL A 116 14.46 -11.36 10.44
CA VAL A 116 13.29 -11.32 9.59
C VAL A 116 13.14 -12.69 8.95
N THR A 117 12.11 -13.42 9.32
CA THR A 117 11.93 -14.81 8.86
C THR A 117 11.14 -14.92 7.57
N ALA A 118 10.18 -14.03 7.33
CA ALA A 118 9.19 -14.14 6.27
C ALA A 118 8.63 -15.57 6.19
N ASP A 119 8.74 -16.23 5.04
CA ASP A 119 8.35 -17.62 4.82
C ASP A 119 9.52 -18.62 4.95
N GLY A 120 10.68 -18.16 5.37
CA GLY A 120 11.89 -18.96 5.52
C GLY A 120 12.77 -19.05 4.28
N PHE A 121 12.43 -18.34 3.22
CA PHE A 121 13.26 -18.20 2.03
C PHE A 121 14.22 -17.02 2.20
N GLU A 122 15.53 -17.23 1.93
CA GLU A 122 16.54 -16.18 1.99
C GLU A 122 16.48 -15.31 0.72
N ARG A 123 16.24 -14.01 0.90
CA ARG A 123 16.23 -13.03 -0.19
C ARG A 123 16.66 -11.64 0.30
N PRO A 124 17.18 -10.79 -0.60
CA PRO A 124 17.30 -9.36 -0.31
C PRO A 124 15.92 -8.72 -0.16
N ILE A 125 15.81 -7.75 0.73
CA ILE A 125 14.60 -7.00 1.03
C ILE A 125 14.92 -5.54 1.33
N LEU A 126 13.89 -4.71 1.36
CA LEU A 126 13.92 -3.39 1.96
C LEU A 126 13.21 -3.46 3.31
N SER A 127 13.77 -2.85 4.32
CA SER A 127 13.20 -2.93 5.67
C SER A 127 13.11 -1.58 6.36
N ILE A 128 12.14 -1.42 7.24
CA ILE A 128 12.07 -0.33 8.21
C ILE A 128 12.52 -0.87 9.56
N ASN A 129 13.64 -0.39 10.08
CA ASN A 129 14.19 -0.84 11.36
C ASN A 129 14.42 -2.36 11.44
N ARG A 130 14.81 -2.99 10.32
CA ARG A 130 15.11 -4.45 10.23
C ARG A 130 13.95 -5.35 10.64
N GLN A 131 12.73 -4.98 10.22
CA GLN A 131 11.52 -5.77 10.46
C GLN A 131 10.55 -5.70 9.30
N ILE A 132 9.75 -6.74 9.14
CA ILE A 132 8.60 -6.85 8.23
C ILE A 132 7.43 -7.45 9.02
N PRO A 133 6.24 -6.85 8.96
CA PRO A 133 5.97 -5.48 8.50
C PRO A 133 6.81 -4.46 9.25
N GLY A 134 6.96 -3.24 8.68
CA GLY A 134 7.55 -2.11 9.36
C GLY A 134 6.83 -1.77 10.67
N PRO A 135 7.35 -0.83 11.48
CA PRO A 135 6.79 -0.49 12.78
C PRO A 135 5.31 -0.11 12.70
N SER A 136 4.49 -0.69 13.57
CA SER A 136 3.08 -0.31 13.71
C SER A 136 2.97 1.02 14.44
N ILE A 137 2.32 2.01 13.82
CA ILE A 137 1.92 3.25 14.47
C ILE A 137 0.52 3.05 15.03
N GLN A 138 0.36 3.17 16.34
CA GLN A 138 -0.93 3.06 17.01
C GLN A 138 -1.07 4.21 18.00
N VAL A 139 -2.02 5.10 17.73
CA VAL A 139 -2.17 6.39 18.43
C VAL A 139 -3.63 6.70 18.72
N CYS A 140 -3.87 7.71 19.54
CA CYS A 140 -5.21 8.22 19.77
C CYS A 140 -5.54 9.39 18.84
N LYS A 141 -6.80 9.53 18.46
CA LYS A 141 -7.29 10.70 17.70
C LYS A 141 -6.95 11.99 18.44
N GLY A 142 -6.34 12.92 17.73
CA GLY A 142 -5.88 14.20 18.28
C GLY A 142 -4.40 14.22 18.68
N ASP A 143 -3.70 13.08 18.68
CA ASP A 143 -2.25 13.05 18.79
C ASP A 143 -1.60 13.70 17.57
N THR A 144 -0.32 14.07 17.69
CA THR A 144 0.51 14.49 16.57
C THR A 144 1.49 13.36 16.25
N ILE A 145 1.45 12.87 15.03
CA ILE A 145 2.40 11.86 14.54
C ILE A 145 3.61 12.59 13.96
N VAL A 146 4.79 12.21 14.41
CA VAL A 146 6.08 12.68 13.89
C VAL A 146 6.95 11.49 13.56
N VAL A 147 7.41 11.39 12.32
CA VAL A 147 8.24 10.28 11.86
C VAL A 147 9.45 10.80 11.10
N ASP A 148 10.63 10.55 11.65
CA ASP A 148 11.88 10.77 10.94
C ASP A 148 12.21 9.56 10.10
N VAL A 149 12.15 9.72 8.79
CA VAL A 149 12.50 8.68 7.82
C VAL A 149 13.93 8.92 7.36
N LYS A 150 14.85 8.10 7.83
CA LYS A 150 16.27 8.09 7.47
C LYS A 150 16.48 7.09 6.34
N ASN A 151 16.77 7.58 5.15
CA ASN A 151 17.01 6.71 4.00
C ASN A 151 18.48 6.26 4.00
N HIS A 152 18.74 5.06 4.47
CA HIS A 152 20.04 4.39 4.40
C HIS A 152 20.11 3.31 3.30
N MET A 153 19.12 3.24 2.41
CA MET A 153 19.21 2.38 1.22
C MET A 153 20.32 2.92 0.31
N LEU A 154 21.18 2.03 -0.17
CA LEU A 154 22.41 2.43 -0.84
C LEU A 154 22.21 3.00 -2.24
N ASP A 155 21.14 2.62 -2.92
CA ASP A 155 20.98 2.75 -4.36
C ASP A 155 19.67 3.45 -4.79
N ARG A 156 18.84 3.91 -3.84
CA ARG A 156 17.51 4.38 -4.19
C ARG A 156 16.94 5.44 -3.27
N ALA A 157 16.24 6.42 -3.86
CA ALA A 157 15.40 7.36 -3.14
C ALA A 157 14.08 6.69 -2.70
N THR A 158 13.34 7.32 -1.80
CA THR A 158 12.07 6.80 -1.28
C THR A 158 11.12 7.91 -0.86
N THR A 159 9.87 7.56 -0.61
CA THR A 159 8.88 8.35 0.13
C THR A 159 7.99 7.41 0.93
N ILE A 160 7.28 7.94 1.93
CA ILE A 160 6.28 7.16 2.68
C ILE A 160 4.91 7.83 2.54
N HIS A 161 3.97 7.09 2.01
CA HIS A 161 2.55 7.47 1.97
C HIS A 161 1.80 6.91 3.18
N TRP A 162 0.84 7.69 3.67
CA TRP A 162 0.01 7.40 4.83
C TRP A 162 -1.41 7.07 4.36
N HIS A 163 -1.54 5.87 3.82
CA HIS A 163 -2.72 5.43 3.08
C HIS A 163 -4.00 5.52 3.90
N GLY A 164 -4.96 6.31 3.40
CA GLY A 164 -6.25 6.59 4.00
C GLY A 164 -6.30 7.83 4.90
N VAL A 165 -5.15 8.45 5.21
CA VAL A 165 -5.12 9.72 5.95
C VAL A 165 -5.30 10.88 4.98
N TYR A 166 -6.27 11.77 5.23
CA TYR A 166 -6.64 12.84 4.28
C TYR A 166 -5.63 13.98 4.15
N MET A 167 -4.68 14.12 5.07
CA MET A 167 -3.67 15.19 5.08
C MET A 167 -4.24 16.62 4.92
N LYS A 168 -5.47 16.87 5.38
CA LYS A 168 -6.17 18.16 5.19
C LYS A 168 -5.38 19.37 5.67
N ALA A 169 -4.65 19.24 6.79
CA ALA A 169 -3.83 20.32 7.33
C ALA A 169 -2.39 20.33 6.78
N THR A 170 -1.96 19.23 6.18
CA THR A 170 -0.55 19.01 5.78
C THR A 170 -0.46 18.23 4.45
N PRO A 171 -1.04 18.74 3.35
CA PRO A 171 -1.10 18.00 2.08
C PRO A 171 0.29 17.66 1.53
N TYR A 172 1.31 18.45 1.87
CA TYR A 172 2.71 18.21 1.52
C TYR A 172 3.35 17.03 2.29
N MET A 173 2.62 16.40 3.24
CA MET A 173 3.04 15.19 3.97
C MET A 173 2.39 13.91 3.42
N ASP A 174 1.67 13.98 2.31
CA ASP A 174 0.99 12.82 1.71
C ASP A 174 1.95 11.74 1.20
N GLY A 175 3.18 12.12 0.89
CA GLY A 175 4.26 11.17 0.58
C GLY A 175 4.28 10.65 -0.85
N VAL A 176 3.62 11.32 -1.81
CA VAL A 176 3.70 10.95 -3.23
C VAL A 176 4.91 11.64 -3.87
N PRO A 177 5.89 10.85 -4.39
CA PRO A 177 7.08 11.44 -4.99
C PRO A 177 6.72 12.26 -6.23
N MET A 178 7.40 13.39 -6.42
CA MET A 178 7.23 14.31 -7.56
C MET A 178 5.81 14.88 -7.72
N VAL A 179 4.88 14.62 -6.79
CA VAL A 179 3.54 15.20 -6.74
C VAL A 179 3.37 16.09 -5.52
N THR A 180 3.61 15.56 -4.33
CA THR A 180 3.46 16.28 -3.05
C THR A 180 4.80 16.62 -2.39
N GLN A 181 5.86 15.93 -2.75
CA GLN A 181 7.22 16.15 -2.24
C GLN A 181 8.30 15.62 -3.19
N CYS A 182 9.52 16.07 -3.01
CA CYS A 182 10.68 15.41 -3.60
C CYS A 182 10.94 14.06 -2.94
N PRO A 183 11.42 13.06 -3.68
CA PRO A 183 11.91 11.82 -3.07
C PRO A 183 13.02 12.12 -2.04
N ILE A 184 13.10 11.29 -1.01
CA ILE A 184 14.13 11.34 0.04
C ILE A 184 15.37 10.64 -0.49
N PRO A 185 16.47 11.34 -0.81
CA PRO A 185 17.68 10.72 -1.34
C PRO A 185 18.37 9.83 -0.31
N THR A 186 19.22 8.92 -0.79
CA THR A 186 20.13 8.14 0.06
C THR A 186 20.95 9.03 0.98
N GLY A 187 21.11 8.64 2.24
CA GLY A 187 21.89 9.36 3.25
C GLY A 187 21.18 10.56 3.86
N THR A 188 19.93 10.84 3.50
CA THR A 188 19.18 11.99 4.03
C THR A 188 18.01 11.54 4.91
N THR A 189 17.47 12.50 5.67
CA THR A 189 16.33 12.30 6.57
C THR A 189 15.22 13.28 6.19
N PHE A 190 13.98 12.78 6.12
CA PHE A 190 12.78 13.60 5.96
C PHE A 190 11.87 13.39 7.17
N ARG A 191 11.37 14.48 7.75
CA ARG A 191 10.44 14.47 8.87
C ARG A 191 9.02 14.64 8.39
N TYR A 192 8.21 13.60 8.51
CA TYR A 192 6.77 13.69 8.39
C TYR A 192 6.18 14.17 9.72
N LYS A 193 5.23 15.12 9.66
CA LYS A 193 4.52 15.63 10.84
C LYS A 193 3.09 15.97 10.45
N PHE A 194 2.14 15.29 11.06
CA PHE A 194 0.71 15.49 10.76
C PHE A 194 -0.17 15.09 11.95
N PRO A 195 -1.41 15.62 12.05
CA PRO A 195 -2.33 15.26 13.11
C PRO A 195 -2.88 13.85 12.91
N ALA A 196 -3.07 13.09 13.99
CA ALA A 196 -3.72 11.79 13.99
C ALA A 196 -5.24 11.95 13.81
N THR A 197 -5.70 12.07 12.57
CA THR A 197 -7.11 12.21 12.17
C THR A 197 -7.27 11.87 10.68
N PRO A 198 -8.40 11.23 10.26
CA PRO A 198 -9.50 10.71 11.09
C PRO A 198 -9.12 9.47 11.89
N GLU A 199 -10.02 9.04 12.78
CA GLU A 199 -9.91 7.73 13.41
C GLU A 199 -10.19 6.59 12.41
N GLY A 200 -9.52 5.45 12.58
CA GLY A 200 -9.72 4.29 11.70
C GLY A 200 -8.54 3.36 11.62
N THR A 201 -8.64 2.42 10.70
CA THR A 201 -7.59 1.48 10.31
C THR A 201 -6.98 1.92 8.99
N PHE A 202 -5.72 2.29 9.04
CA PHE A 202 -4.90 2.80 7.95
C PHE A 202 -3.60 2.01 7.89
N PHE A 203 -2.74 2.34 6.93
CA PHE A 203 -1.38 1.78 6.88
C PHE A 203 -0.42 2.77 6.22
N HIS A 204 0.85 2.55 6.37
CA HIS A 204 1.89 3.32 5.71
C HIS A 204 2.68 2.42 4.77
N HIS A 205 3.13 2.97 3.66
CA HIS A 205 3.99 2.24 2.73
C HIS A 205 4.83 3.17 1.87
N SER A 206 5.92 2.65 1.31
CA SER A 206 6.64 3.39 0.28
C SER A 206 5.73 3.64 -0.93
N HIS A 207 5.79 4.86 -1.45
CA HIS A 207 5.08 5.25 -2.68
C HIS A 207 6.06 5.51 -3.83
N HIS A 208 7.27 4.96 -3.75
CA HIS A 208 8.33 5.13 -4.74
C HIS A 208 8.60 3.80 -5.46
N GLY A 209 8.13 3.69 -6.71
CA GLY A 209 8.26 2.48 -7.53
C GLY A 209 7.72 1.24 -6.80
N LEU A 210 8.46 0.15 -6.86
CA LEU A 210 8.04 -1.18 -6.38
C LEU A 210 8.43 -1.48 -4.92
N GLN A 211 8.94 -0.50 -4.17
CA GLN A 211 9.55 -0.70 -2.85
C GLN A 211 8.60 -1.25 -1.77
N LYS A 212 7.28 -0.94 -1.89
CA LYS A 212 6.26 -1.46 -0.97
C LYS A 212 6.31 -2.99 -0.94
N MET A 213 6.34 -3.63 -2.10
CA MET A 213 6.32 -5.09 -2.24
C MET A 213 7.61 -5.77 -1.72
N ASP A 214 8.70 -5.02 -1.64
CA ASP A 214 9.96 -5.52 -1.08
C ASP A 214 10.08 -5.35 0.44
N GLY A 215 9.02 -4.84 1.11
CA GLY A 215 8.88 -4.83 2.57
C GLY A 215 8.70 -3.48 3.24
N LEU A 216 8.62 -2.37 2.48
CA LEU A 216 8.41 -1.04 3.06
C LEU A 216 6.92 -0.73 3.27
N GLU A 217 6.29 -1.45 4.21
CA GLU A 217 4.92 -1.21 4.64
C GLU A 217 4.71 -1.54 6.13
N GLY A 218 3.69 -0.97 6.74
CA GLY A 218 3.29 -1.28 8.11
C GLY A 218 1.95 -0.63 8.49
N SER A 219 1.37 -1.02 9.62
CA SER A 219 0.05 -0.54 10.04
C SER A 219 0.08 0.85 10.67
N LEU A 220 -1.01 1.59 10.46
CA LEU A 220 -1.32 2.86 11.13
C LEU A 220 -2.76 2.78 11.66
N VAL A 221 -2.92 2.81 12.98
CA VAL A 221 -4.23 2.76 13.64
C VAL A 221 -4.42 3.99 14.50
N ILE A 222 -5.48 4.73 14.22
CA ILE A 222 -5.88 5.90 14.98
C ILE A 222 -7.17 5.55 15.72
N ARG A 223 -7.10 5.46 17.05
CA ARG A 223 -8.25 5.08 17.90
C ARG A 223 -8.97 6.30 18.46
N SER A 224 -10.29 6.18 18.55
CA SER A 224 -11.12 7.07 19.36
C SER A 224 -11.25 6.55 20.79
N PRO A 225 -11.56 7.42 21.79
CA PRO A 225 -12.09 6.99 23.05
C PRO A 225 -13.31 6.08 22.85
N ARG A 226 -13.44 5.02 23.65
CA ARG A 226 -14.51 4.02 23.49
C ARG A 226 -15.90 4.64 23.49
N ALA A 227 -16.14 5.64 24.36
CA ALA A 227 -17.41 6.35 24.43
C ALA A 227 -17.74 7.18 23.16
N LYS A 228 -16.75 7.48 22.31
CA LYS A 228 -16.91 8.22 21.06
C LYS A 228 -16.85 7.32 19.83
N ASP A 229 -16.46 6.06 19.99
CA ASP A 229 -16.45 5.08 18.90
C ASP A 229 -17.87 4.54 18.69
N PRO A 230 -18.52 4.87 17.56
CA PRO A 230 -19.92 4.52 17.31
C PRO A 230 -20.18 3.02 17.13
N ILE A 231 -19.13 2.22 16.95
CA ILE A 231 -19.21 0.76 16.80
C ILE A 231 -18.72 0.01 18.04
N SER A 232 -18.38 0.70 19.11
CA SER A 232 -17.81 0.13 20.35
C SER A 232 -18.69 -0.91 21.04
N SER A 233 -20.02 -0.88 20.81
CA SER A 233 -20.96 -1.86 21.35
C SER A 233 -20.85 -3.25 20.71
N ASN A 234 -20.18 -3.37 19.56
CA ASN A 234 -20.06 -4.64 18.83
C ASN A 234 -18.94 -5.53 19.38
N TYR A 235 -17.97 -5.00 20.15
CA TYR A 235 -16.81 -5.73 20.64
C TYR A 235 -16.48 -5.42 22.10
N ASP A 236 -15.80 -6.36 22.76
CA ASP A 236 -15.27 -6.18 24.12
C ASP A 236 -13.86 -5.59 24.09
N TYR A 237 -13.03 -6.02 23.11
CA TYR A 237 -11.62 -5.68 23.02
C TYR A 237 -11.21 -5.19 21.62
N ASP A 238 -10.40 -4.14 21.57
CA ASP A 238 -9.67 -3.63 20.40
C ASP A 238 -8.18 -3.61 20.73
N LEU A 239 -7.54 -4.78 20.62
CA LEU A 239 -6.17 -4.98 21.06
C LEU A 239 -5.14 -4.53 20.02
N TYR A 240 -3.98 -4.09 20.50
CA TYR A 240 -2.86 -3.69 19.62
C TYR A 240 -2.31 -4.86 18.82
N SER A 241 -2.37 -6.07 19.39
CA SER A 241 -1.95 -7.32 18.78
C SER A 241 -2.91 -7.83 17.70
N HIS A 242 -4.13 -7.29 17.60
CA HIS A 242 -5.16 -7.78 16.67
C HIS A 242 -5.23 -6.97 15.37
N VAL A 243 -4.09 -6.52 14.88
CA VAL A 243 -3.92 -5.97 13.53
C VAL A 243 -3.31 -7.03 12.62
N ILE A 244 -3.91 -7.25 11.47
CA ILE A 244 -3.49 -8.25 10.48
C ILE A 244 -3.15 -7.54 9.18
N ILE A 245 -1.91 -7.68 8.71
CA ILE A 245 -1.49 -7.26 7.37
C ILE A 245 -1.31 -8.52 6.53
N LEU A 246 -2.01 -8.56 5.40
CA LEU A 246 -1.94 -9.63 4.41
C LEU A 246 -1.07 -9.17 3.25
N THR A 247 0.08 -9.78 3.06
CA THR A 247 1.05 -9.39 2.03
C THR A 247 1.29 -10.55 1.06
N ASP A 248 1.25 -10.27 -0.23
CA ASP A 248 1.80 -11.17 -1.24
C ASP A 248 3.33 -11.01 -1.28
N TRP A 249 4.04 -12.12 -1.52
CA TRP A 249 5.47 -12.16 -1.33
C TRP A 249 6.18 -12.85 -2.50
N MET A 250 7.26 -12.25 -2.96
CA MET A 250 8.13 -12.81 -4.00
C MET A 250 9.46 -13.27 -3.40
N HIS A 251 10.09 -14.28 -3.97
CA HIS A 251 11.40 -14.77 -3.57
C HIS A 251 12.57 -14.02 -4.21
N SER A 252 12.29 -13.02 -5.04
CA SER A 252 13.25 -12.11 -5.66
C SER A 252 12.83 -10.66 -5.45
N MET A 253 13.76 -9.73 -5.64
CA MET A 253 13.41 -8.30 -5.66
C MET A 253 12.39 -8.03 -6.76
N THR A 254 11.41 -7.20 -6.45
CA THR A 254 10.28 -6.91 -7.34
C THR A 254 10.71 -6.31 -8.68
N ASP A 255 11.78 -5.52 -8.68
CA ASP A 255 12.35 -4.93 -9.92
C ASP A 255 12.72 -6.01 -10.94
N SER A 256 13.18 -7.18 -10.50
CA SER A 256 13.56 -8.30 -11.38
C SER A 256 12.35 -8.98 -12.04
N LYS A 257 11.17 -8.75 -11.52
CA LYS A 257 9.89 -9.34 -11.98
C LYS A 257 9.02 -8.33 -12.72
N PHE A 258 9.57 -7.15 -13.03
CA PHE A 258 8.79 -6.12 -13.72
C PHE A 258 8.26 -6.65 -15.05
N PRO A 259 6.93 -6.73 -15.24
CA PRO A 259 6.33 -7.39 -16.39
C PRO A 259 6.76 -6.78 -17.71
N GLY A 260 7.12 -7.63 -18.65
CA GLY A 260 7.48 -7.25 -20.02
C GLY A 260 8.83 -6.55 -20.19
N ARG A 261 9.47 -6.07 -19.11
CA ARG A 261 10.79 -5.42 -19.20
C ARG A 261 11.93 -6.35 -18.80
N SER A 262 11.77 -7.08 -17.73
CA SER A 262 12.81 -7.99 -17.21
C SER A 262 12.34 -9.43 -17.05
N HIS A 263 11.06 -9.72 -17.33
CA HIS A 263 10.48 -11.03 -17.13
C HIS A 263 9.47 -11.40 -18.23
N ASN A 264 9.47 -12.68 -18.64
CA ASN A 264 8.58 -13.18 -19.69
C ASN A 264 7.12 -13.32 -19.25
N ASP A 265 6.85 -13.29 -17.94
CA ASP A 265 5.50 -13.39 -17.40
C ASP A 265 4.92 -11.98 -17.18
N THR A 266 3.86 -11.66 -17.90
CA THR A 266 3.10 -10.41 -17.73
C THR A 266 2.22 -10.45 -16.48
N ARG A 267 2.01 -11.63 -15.91
CA ARG A 267 1.32 -11.85 -14.66
C ARG A 267 2.33 -12.14 -13.57
N ALA A 268 2.82 -11.12 -12.89
CA ALA A 268 3.62 -11.34 -11.71
C ALA A 268 2.76 -12.07 -10.66
N LYS A 269 3.12 -13.33 -10.37
CA LYS A 269 2.47 -14.15 -9.37
C LYS A 269 3.29 -14.14 -8.09
N PRO A 270 2.64 -14.14 -6.91
CA PRO A 270 3.39 -14.29 -5.67
C PRO A 270 4.01 -15.68 -5.57
N ASP A 271 5.17 -15.79 -4.95
CA ASP A 271 5.78 -17.08 -4.59
C ASP A 271 5.23 -17.58 -3.24
N ALA A 272 4.80 -16.65 -2.37
CA ALA A 272 4.20 -16.92 -1.07
C ALA A 272 3.22 -15.82 -0.65
N LEU A 273 2.49 -16.05 0.44
CA LEU A 273 1.74 -15.04 1.19
C LEU A 273 2.31 -14.92 2.59
N LEU A 274 2.15 -13.76 3.21
CA LEU A 274 2.51 -13.53 4.61
C LEU A 274 1.33 -12.98 5.40
N ILE A 275 1.17 -13.44 6.65
CA ILE A 275 0.32 -12.83 7.66
C ILE A 275 1.24 -12.17 8.68
N ASN A 276 1.18 -10.83 8.80
CA ASN A 276 2.09 -10.05 9.66
C ASN A 276 3.57 -10.39 9.44
N GLY A 277 3.97 -10.51 8.16
CA GLY A 277 5.35 -10.78 7.77
C GLY A 277 5.83 -12.21 8.04
N GLN A 278 4.93 -13.14 8.31
CA GLN A 278 5.25 -14.53 8.60
C GLN A 278 4.37 -15.50 7.80
N ASN A 279 4.98 -16.58 7.34
CA ASN A 279 4.29 -17.77 6.84
C ASN A 279 5.18 -18.99 7.06
N GLN A 280 4.54 -20.13 7.27
CA GLN A 280 5.24 -21.40 7.37
C GLN A 280 5.06 -22.19 6.09
N VAL A 281 6.05 -22.13 5.18
CA VAL A 281 6.03 -22.94 3.97
C VAL A 281 6.09 -24.43 4.34
N PRO A 282 5.23 -25.30 3.78
CA PRO A 282 5.31 -26.71 4.00
C PRO A 282 6.65 -27.26 3.49
N SER A 283 7.48 -27.73 4.36
CA SER A 283 8.62 -28.59 4.01
C SER A 283 8.48 -29.89 4.76
N ASP A 284 8.92 -30.97 4.14
CA ASP A 284 8.61 -32.35 4.48
C ASP A 284 8.85 -32.79 5.94
N ASN A 285 9.46 -32.03 6.82
CA ASN A 285 9.80 -32.56 8.14
C ASN A 285 9.84 -31.62 9.34
N SER A 286 9.57 -30.32 9.25
CA SER A 286 9.43 -29.48 10.47
C SER A 286 9.08 -28.02 10.13
N PRO A 287 8.33 -27.31 10.98
CA PRO A 287 8.14 -25.87 10.85
C PRO A 287 9.48 -25.16 11.05
N ARG A 288 10.04 -24.61 9.97
CA ARG A 288 11.33 -23.93 10.01
C ARG A 288 11.26 -22.52 10.59
N VAL A 289 10.15 -21.82 10.36
CA VAL A 289 9.93 -20.44 10.83
C VAL A 289 8.69 -20.35 11.70
N PRO A 290 8.59 -19.38 12.63
CA PRO A 290 7.43 -19.23 13.48
C PRO A 290 6.20 -18.79 12.68
N MET A 291 5.03 -19.16 13.18
CA MET A 291 3.72 -18.74 12.74
C MET A 291 3.17 -17.68 13.69
N HIS A 292 2.31 -16.81 13.21
CA HIS A 292 1.68 -15.79 14.04
C HIS A 292 0.52 -16.38 14.87
N PHE A 293 0.39 -15.94 16.14
CA PHE A 293 -0.65 -16.37 17.07
C PHE A 293 -1.42 -15.17 17.58
N PHE A 294 -2.75 -15.22 17.46
CA PHE A 294 -3.67 -14.22 18.04
C PHE A 294 -4.36 -14.85 19.25
N LYS A 295 -4.18 -14.24 20.43
CA LYS A 295 -4.73 -14.76 21.68
C LYS A 295 -6.10 -14.17 21.97
N VAL A 296 -7.06 -15.04 22.29
CA VAL A 296 -8.44 -14.65 22.64
C VAL A 296 -8.93 -15.44 23.85
N GLN A 297 -9.99 -14.98 24.47
CA GLN A 297 -10.68 -15.64 25.59
C GLN A 297 -12.07 -16.07 25.13
N LYS A 298 -12.55 -17.23 25.63
CA LYS A 298 -13.89 -17.71 25.38
C LYS A 298 -14.94 -16.68 25.84
N ASP A 299 -16.05 -16.60 25.13
CA ASP A 299 -17.20 -15.71 25.37
C ASP A 299 -16.87 -14.20 25.32
N LYS A 300 -15.81 -13.83 24.60
CA LYS A 300 -15.42 -12.45 24.33
C LYS A 300 -15.45 -12.14 22.85
N LYS A 301 -15.71 -10.87 22.53
CA LYS A 301 -15.75 -10.34 21.18
C LYS A 301 -14.53 -9.46 20.92
N TYR A 302 -13.77 -9.75 19.88
CA TYR A 302 -12.54 -9.04 19.57
C TYR A 302 -12.64 -8.37 18.20
N ARG A 303 -12.29 -7.08 18.15
CA ARG A 303 -12.09 -6.36 16.90
C ARG A 303 -10.73 -6.76 16.31
N PHE A 304 -10.76 -7.25 15.09
CA PHE A 304 -9.58 -7.48 14.25
C PHE A 304 -9.56 -6.46 13.12
N ARG A 305 -8.40 -5.88 12.88
CA ARG A 305 -8.17 -4.86 11.86
C ARG A 305 -7.37 -5.46 10.73
N ILE A 306 -8.02 -5.72 9.59
CA ILE A 306 -7.45 -6.46 8.47
C ILE A 306 -7.05 -5.47 7.38
N ILE A 307 -5.78 -5.49 6.98
CA ILE A 307 -5.17 -4.59 6.01
C ILE A 307 -4.72 -5.41 4.81
N GLY A 308 -5.18 -5.04 3.61
CA GLY A 308 -4.75 -5.60 2.34
C GLY A 308 -3.41 -4.99 1.92
N GLY A 309 -2.31 -5.47 2.51
CA GLY A 309 -0.95 -5.08 2.16
C GLY A 309 -0.44 -5.67 0.85
N SER A 310 -1.20 -6.54 0.19
CA SER A 310 -0.84 -7.11 -1.11
C SER A 310 -0.63 -6.03 -2.19
N CYS A 311 0.03 -6.40 -3.28
CA CYS A 311 0.42 -5.51 -4.36
C CYS A 311 0.07 -6.03 -5.75
N LEU A 312 -0.07 -7.35 -5.90
CA LEU A 312 -0.24 -8.01 -7.19
C LEU A 312 -1.71 -8.12 -7.60
N ALA A 313 -1.93 -8.33 -8.89
CA ALA A 313 -3.26 -8.58 -9.45
C ALA A 313 -3.79 -9.98 -9.09
N CYS A 314 -3.70 -10.33 -7.82
CA CYS A 314 -4.09 -11.61 -7.24
C CYS A 314 -4.80 -11.39 -5.90
N PRO A 315 -6.09 -11.09 -5.88
CA PRO A 315 -6.84 -10.84 -4.66
C PRO A 315 -6.77 -12.01 -3.67
N LEU A 316 -6.92 -11.69 -2.39
CA LEU A 316 -6.77 -12.65 -1.30
C LEU A 316 -8.11 -12.94 -0.64
N ILE A 317 -8.41 -14.20 -0.37
CA ILE A 317 -9.53 -14.61 0.48
C ILE A 317 -8.99 -14.76 1.89
N PHE A 318 -9.59 -14.06 2.85
CA PHE A 318 -9.32 -14.19 4.28
C PHE A 318 -10.48 -14.90 4.98
N THR A 319 -10.15 -15.84 5.85
CA THR A 319 -11.14 -16.60 6.62
C THR A 319 -10.59 -17.07 7.96
N VAL A 320 -11.48 -17.35 8.90
CA VAL A 320 -11.17 -17.90 10.23
C VAL A 320 -11.99 -19.16 10.45
N GLU A 321 -11.34 -20.25 10.75
CA GLU A 321 -11.97 -21.56 10.95
C GLU A 321 -13.06 -21.48 12.01
N ASN A 322 -14.29 -21.91 11.65
CA ASN A 322 -15.48 -21.95 12.51
C ASN A 322 -15.91 -20.62 13.14
N HIS A 323 -15.44 -19.47 12.58
CA HIS A 323 -15.80 -18.15 13.09
C HIS A 323 -16.30 -17.25 11.96
N PRO A 324 -17.60 -16.95 11.93
CA PRO A 324 -18.13 -15.90 11.06
C PRO A 324 -17.54 -14.54 11.43
N LEU A 325 -17.40 -13.67 10.43
CA LEU A 325 -16.81 -12.34 10.55
C LEU A 325 -17.91 -11.28 10.55
N LEU A 326 -18.10 -10.59 11.67
CA LEU A 326 -19.00 -9.43 11.73
C LEU A 326 -18.24 -8.19 11.25
N VAL A 327 -18.51 -7.75 10.03
CA VAL A 327 -17.90 -6.55 9.44
C VAL A 327 -18.48 -5.30 10.09
N ILE A 328 -17.63 -4.40 10.56
CA ILE A 328 -18.03 -3.19 11.30
C ILE A 328 -17.43 -1.90 10.73
N ALA A 329 -16.37 -1.97 9.92
CA ALA A 329 -15.81 -0.81 9.24
C ALA A 329 -15.11 -1.21 7.94
N SER A 330 -15.02 -0.26 7.01
CA SER A 330 -14.29 -0.34 5.75
C SER A 330 -13.47 0.92 5.54
N ASP A 331 -12.20 0.78 5.15
CA ASP A 331 -11.24 1.87 4.89
C ASP A 331 -11.28 2.97 5.98
N GLY A 332 -11.33 2.54 7.25
CA GLY A 332 -11.42 3.43 8.40
C GLY A 332 -12.83 3.92 8.74
N THR A 333 -13.81 3.81 7.85
CA THR A 333 -15.18 4.32 8.07
C THR A 333 -16.10 3.22 8.60
N PRO A 334 -16.86 3.47 9.70
CA PRO A 334 -17.84 2.53 10.22
C PRO A 334 -18.97 2.23 9.23
N VAL A 335 -19.36 0.95 9.15
CA VAL A 335 -20.51 0.48 8.37
C VAL A 335 -21.61 -0.07 9.26
N GLU A 336 -22.84 -0.19 8.74
CA GLU A 336 -23.91 -0.95 9.40
C GLU A 336 -23.42 -2.41 9.53
N PRO A 337 -23.38 -2.98 10.77
CA PRO A 337 -22.77 -4.30 10.96
C PRO A 337 -23.48 -5.41 10.19
N PHE A 338 -22.73 -6.26 9.51
CA PHE A 338 -23.24 -7.43 8.78
C PHE A 338 -22.25 -8.58 8.84
N THR A 339 -22.75 -9.80 8.76
CA THR A 339 -21.93 -11.00 8.90
C THR A 339 -21.63 -11.64 7.55
N VAL A 340 -20.38 -12.07 7.38
CA VAL A 340 -19.89 -12.87 6.26
C VAL A 340 -19.01 -14.02 6.76
N ASP A 341 -18.77 -15.02 5.93
CA ASP A 341 -17.87 -16.12 6.25
C ASP A 341 -16.43 -15.80 5.83
N THR A 342 -16.27 -15.03 4.76
CA THR A 342 -14.95 -14.69 4.20
C THR A 342 -14.91 -13.24 3.71
N LEU A 343 -13.69 -12.70 3.61
CA LEU A 343 -13.39 -11.43 2.96
C LEU A 343 -12.58 -11.69 1.70
N THR A 344 -12.92 -11.03 0.60
CA THR A 344 -12.01 -10.88 -0.53
C THR A 344 -11.31 -9.54 -0.37
N MET A 345 -10.00 -9.57 -0.14
CA MET A 345 -9.17 -8.41 0.12
C MET A 345 -8.39 -8.03 -1.14
N PHE A 346 -8.49 -6.78 -1.53
CA PHE A 346 -7.69 -6.18 -2.59
C PHE A 346 -6.56 -5.34 -2.00
N PRO A 347 -5.50 -5.06 -2.75
CA PRO A 347 -4.47 -4.12 -2.33
C PRO A 347 -5.06 -2.78 -1.90
N GLY A 348 -4.69 -2.34 -0.70
CA GLY A 348 -5.17 -1.08 -0.13
C GLY A 348 -6.47 -1.16 0.66
N ASP A 349 -7.28 -2.22 0.52
CA ASP A 349 -8.48 -2.41 1.35
C ASP A 349 -8.14 -2.52 2.83
N ARG A 350 -8.97 -1.93 3.69
CA ARG A 350 -8.97 -2.19 5.13
C ARG A 350 -10.37 -2.58 5.56
N VAL A 351 -10.48 -3.68 6.29
CA VAL A 351 -11.76 -4.16 6.81
C VAL A 351 -11.61 -4.50 8.28
N ASP A 352 -12.42 -3.86 9.13
CA ASP A 352 -12.47 -4.22 10.53
C ASP A 352 -13.60 -5.21 10.78
N VAL A 353 -13.27 -6.31 11.41
CA VAL A 353 -14.24 -7.36 11.76
C VAL A 353 -14.25 -7.63 13.25
N VAL A 354 -15.38 -8.11 13.75
CA VAL A 354 -15.48 -8.67 15.09
C VAL A 354 -15.55 -10.19 14.98
N ILE A 355 -14.67 -10.87 15.70
CA ILE A 355 -14.69 -12.31 15.90
C ILE A 355 -15.33 -12.58 17.26
N ASN A 356 -16.47 -13.27 17.26
CA ASN A 356 -17.13 -13.73 18.48
C ASN A 356 -16.52 -15.07 18.89
N CYS A 357 -15.76 -15.06 19.98
CA CYS A 357 -15.01 -16.22 20.44
C CYS A 357 -15.87 -17.16 21.31
N ASN A 358 -16.93 -17.72 20.76
CA ASN A 358 -17.91 -18.55 21.45
C ASN A 358 -17.67 -20.06 21.29
N GLN A 359 -16.51 -20.45 20.74
CA GLN A 359 -16.15 -21.86 20.60
C GLN A 359 -15.53 -22.42 21.87
N GLU A 360 -15.48 -23.75 21.99
CA GLU A 360 -14.73 -24.40 23.08
C GLU A 360 -13.21 -24.08 22.90
N PRO A 361 -12.48 -23.87 24.01
CA PRO A 361 -11.07 -23.53 23.95
C PRO A 361 -10.25 -24.51 23.13
N ASN A 362 -9.66 -24.03 22.02
CA ASN A 362 -8.86 -24.78 21.08
C ASN A 362 -7.96 -23.84 20.30
N LEU A 363 -7.19 -24.39 19.36
CA LEU A 363 -6.49 -23.66 18.32
C LEU A 363 -7.29 -23.70 17.03
N PHE A 364 -7.62 -22.55 16.48
CA PHE A 364 -8.33 -22.42 15.21
C PHE A 364 -7.42 -21.77 14.18
N TRP A 365 -7.59 -22.17 12.92
CA TRP A 365 -6.78 -21.63 11.85
C TRP A 365 -7.34 -20.29 11.34
N ILE A 366 -6.44 -19.36 11.07
CA ILE A 366 -6.68 -18.19 10.25
C ILE A 366 -5.96 -18.45 8.93
N GLN A 367 -6.64 -18.27 7.81
CA GLN A 367 -6.04 -18.48 6.49
C GLN A 367 -6.24 -17.28 5.57
N ALA A 368 -5.16 -16.90 4.88
CA ALA A 368 -5.20 -16.10 3.67
C ALA A 368 -4.87 -17.01 2.49
N LYS A 369 -5.60 -16.85 1.37
CA LYS A 369 -5.45 -17.66 0.16
C LYS A 369 -5.59 -16.80 -1.09
N THR A 370 -4.78 -17.06 -2.11
CA THR A 370 -4.94 -16.42 -3.42
C THR A 370 -6.15 -16.97 -4.18
N ILE A 371 -6.80 -16.13 -4.99
CA ILE A 371 -7.85 -16.56 -5.93
C ILE A 371 -7.38 -16.66 -7.38
N CYS A 372 -6.14 -16.26 -7.67
CA CYS A 372 -5.53 -16.48 -8.97
C CYS A 372 -5.11 -17.95 -9.15
N ASP A 373 -4.56 -18.33 -10.30
CA ASP A 373 -4.29 -19.73 -10.68
C ASP A 373 -3.43 -20.54 -9.71
N THR A 374 -2.64 -19.88 -8.88
CA THR A 374 -1.79 -20.52 -7.88
C THR A 374 -2.51 -20.54 -6.53
N GLN A 375 -2.73 -21.72 -5.97
CA GLN A 375 -3.35 -21.85 -4.65
C GLN A 375 -2.34 -21.69 -3.53
N ILE A 376 -1.77 -20.48 -3.44
CA ILE A 376 -0.82 -20.12 -2.39
C ILE A 376 -1.59 -19.70 -1.16
N THR A 377 -1.18 -20.19 0.00
CA THR A 377 -1.80 -19.90 1.30
C THR A 377 -0.80 -19.38 2.32
N ALA A 378 -1.30 -18.62 3.27
CA ALA A 378 -0.61 -18.32 4.53
C ALA A 378 -1.55 -18.60 5.70
N GLU A 379 -1.00 -19.17 6.77
CA GLU A 379 -1.76 -19.53 7.95
C GLU A 379 -1.23 -18.80 9.19
N ALA A 380 -2.16 -18.49 10.10
CA ALA A 380 -1.93 -18.05 11.46
C ALA A 380 -2.88 -18.80 12.40
N VAL A 381 -2.73 -18.61 13.69
CA VAL A 381 -3.53 -19.33 14.68
C VAL A 381 -4.30 -18.37 15.57
N LEU A 382 -5.62 -18.57 15.66
CA LEU A 382 -6.46 -17.99 16.69
C LEU A 382 -6.41 -18.93 17.89
N GLN A 383 -5.74 -18.50 18.96
CA GLN A 383 -5.51 -19.29 20.16
C GLN A 383 -6.44 -18.87 21.30
N TYR A 384 -7.34 -19.74 21.68
CA TYR A 384 -8.13 -19.55 22.89
C TYR A 384 -7.29 -19.77 24.13
N SER A 385 -7.26 -18.79 25.03
CA SER A 385 -6.61 -18.92 26.32
C SER A 385 -7.43 -19.86 27.19
N SER A 386 -6.89 -21.02 27.51
CA SER A 386 -7.39 -21.94 28.54
C SER A 386 -6.27 -22.15 29.54
N GLY A 387 -6.59 -22.35 30.80
CA GLY A 387 -5.60 -22.72 31.84
C GLY A 387 -4.86 -24.04 31.59
N GLN A 388 -5.20 -24.74 30.50
CA GLN A 388 -4.58 -25.98 30.06
C GLN A 388 -3.60 -25.73 28.91
N LYS A 389 -2.51 -26.50 28.85
CA LYS A 389 -1.64 -26.56 27.68
C LYS A 389 -2.43 -27.11 26.51
N LEU A 390 -2.85 -26.26 25.57
CA LEU A 390 -3.44 -26.70 24.34
C LEU A 390 -2.45 -27.54 23.53
N LYS A 391 -2.87 -28.68 23.04
CA LYS A 391 -2.04 -29.53 22.18
C LYS A 391 -1.76 -28.75 20.88
N TYR A 392 -0.50 -28.64 20.50
CA TYR A 392 -0.10 -28.06 19.22
C TYR A 392 -0.77 -28.85 18.07
N VAL A 393 -1.45 -28.15 17.19
CA VAL A 393 -2.04 -28.76 16.00
C VAL A 393 -0.91 -28.97 14.99
N SER A 394 -0.42 -30.20 14.90
CA SER A 394 0.70 -30.57 14.01
C SER A 394 0.30 -30.71 12.53
N LYS A 395 -0.98 -30.68 12.22
CA LYS A 395 -1.49 -30.82 10.84
C LYS A 395 -2.14 -29.53 10.39
N ARG A 396 -1.72 -29.03 9.23
CA ARG A 396 -2.42 -27.94 8.54
C ARG A 396 -3.89 -28.31 8.34
N PRO A 397 -4.78 -27.31 8.33
CA PRO A 397 -6.18 -27.57 8.06
C PRO A 397 -6.34 -28.17 6.67
N ASN A 398 -7.21 -29.14 6.56
CA ASN A 398 -7.68 -29.62 5.26
C ASN A 398 -8.42 -28.47 4.56
N SER A 399 -8.31 -28.36 3.24
CA SER A 399 -9.02 -27.35 2.44
C SER A 399 -10.53 -27.31 2.71
N SER A 400 -11.11 -28.42 3.16
CA SER A 400 -12.52 -28.52 3.58
C SER A 400 -12.86 -27.79 4.89
N ALA A 401 -11.87 -27.42 5.70
CA ALA A 401 -12.08 -26.65 6.93
C ALA A 401 -12.45 -25.18 6.66
N PHE A 402 -12.20 -24.69 5.45
CA PHE A 402 -12.45 -23.31 5.03
C PHE A 402 -13.50 -23.27 3.93
N LYS A 403 -14.77 -23.10 4.34
CA LYS A 403 -15.86 -22.86 3.39
C LYS A 403 -15.89 -21.41 3.00
N ARG A 404 -15.96 -21.11 1.70
CA ARG A 404 -16.03 -19.75 1.21
C ARG A 404 -17.29 -19.03 1.68
N GLY A 405 -18.45 -19.71 1.65
CA GLY A 405 -19.74 -19.19 2.12
C GLY A 405 -20.06 -17.78 1.60
N LYS A 406 -20.74 -16.99 2.40
CA LYS A 406 -21.03 -15.58 2.10
C LYS A 406 -19.75 -14.76 2.18
N SER A 407 -19.36 -14.13 1.08
CA SER A 407 -18.08 -13.48 0.91
C SER A 407 -18.23 -11.99 0.58
N LEU A 408 -17.52 -11.13 1.33
CA LEU A 408 -17.49 -9.69 1.06
C LEU A 408 -16.53 -9.38 -0.10
N ASN A 409 -16.92 -8.41 -0.93
CA ASN A 409 -16.17 -7.91 -2.09
C ASN A 409 -15.80 -9.00 -3.10
N ALA A 410 -16.61 -10.05 -3.17
CA ALA A 410 -16.37 -11.24 -3.98
C ALA A 410 -16.90 -11.04 -5.41
N MET A 411 -16.24 -10.16 -6.16
CA MET A 411 -16.60 -9.83 -7.54
C MET A 411 -16.43 -11.00 -8.52
N ASP A 412 -15.71 -12.03 -8.15
CA ASP A 412 -15.58 -13.28 -8.90
C ASP A 412 -16.80 -14.20 -8.71
N ILE A 413 -17.57 -14.05 -7.62
CA ILE A 413 -18.84 -14.77 -7.39
C ILE A 413 -20.03 -13.94 -7.89
N ASN A 414 -20.03 -12.64 -7.61
CA ASN A 414 -21.14 -11.73 -7.90
C ASN A 414 -20.65 -10.45 -8.58
N PRO A 415 -20.14 -10.52 -9.81
CA PRO A 415 -19.62 -9.34 -10.50
C PRO A 415 -20.71 -8.33 -10.89
N GLU A 416 -21.97 -8.75 -10.93
CA GLU A 416 -23.13 -7.89 -11.21
C GLU A 416 -23.70 -7.22 -9.95
N CYS A 417 -23.17 -7.53 -8.78
CA CYS A 417 -23.66 -7.03 -7.49
C CYS A 417 -25.15 -7.26 -7.23
N LYS A 418 -25.67 -8.40 -7.66
CA LYS A 418 -27.08 -8.78 -7.44
C LYS A 418 -27.32 -9.13 -5.97
N SER A 419 -28.51 -8.77 -5.48
CA SER A 419 -28.96 -9.17 -4.14
C SER A 419 -29.29 -10.66 -4.10
N GLY A 420 -29.07 -11.30 -2.93
CA GLY A 420 -29.40 -12.72 -2.73
C GLY A 420 -28.32 -13.70 -3.26
N VAL A 421 -27.17 -13.20 -3.67
CA VAL A 421 -26.00 -14.00 -4.06
C VAL A 421 -24.99 -13.98 -2.91
N ASP A 422 -24.22 -15.06 -2.73
CA ASP A 422 -23.21 -15.19 -1.67
C ASP A 422 -22.03 -14.22 -1.80
N GLY A 423 -21.85 -13.56 -2.94
CA GLY A 423 -20.91 -12.45 -3.12
C GLY A 423 -21.57 -11.12 -2.77
N VAL A 424 -21.06 -10.42 -1.77
CA VAL A 424 -21.56 -9.11 -1.33
C VAL A 424 -20.64 -8.01 -1.88
N CYS A 425 -21.21 -7.03 -2.61
CA CYS A 425 -20.49 -5.87 -3.09
C CYS A 425 -20.56 -4.71 -2.09
N TRP A 426 -19.55 -3.84 -2.10
CA TRP A 426 -19.57 -2.63 -1.28
C TRP A 426 -20.71 -1.67 -1.63
N SER A 427 -21.16 -1.66 -2.88
CA SER A 427 -22.34 -0.89 -3.29
C SER A 427 -23.64 -1.35 -2.62
N GLN A 428 -23.70 -2.52 -2.02
CA GLN A 428 -24.86 -3.05 -1.29
C GLN A 428 -24.81 -2.70 0.22
N ILE A 429 -23.68 -2.19 0.70
CA ILE A 429 -23.45 -1.91 2.13
C ILE A 429 -23.73 -0.44 2.40
N ASN A 430 -24.28 -0.17 3.58
CA ASN A 430 -24.49 1.16 4.10
C ASN A 430 -23.35 1.57 5.06
N ALA A 431 -22.89 2.81 4.95
CA ALA A 431 -22.15 3.42 6.05
C ALA A 431 -23.04 3.50 7.30
N LEU A 432 -22.44 3.48 8.49
CA LEU A 432 -23.19 3.58 9.74
C LEU A 432 -23.92 4.93 9.85
N LYS A 433 -23.29 6.00 9.36
CA LYS A 433 -23.83 7.35 9.32
C LYS A 433 -23.96 7.86 7.90
N ALA A 434 -24.90 8.73 7.67
CA ALA A 434 -24.93 9.52 6.44
C ALA A 434 -23.67 10.40 6.29
N PRO A 435 -23.33 10.87 5.08
CA PRO A 435 -22.29 11.86 4.88
C PRO A 435 -22.48 13.06 5.83
N LEU A 436 -21.38 13.71 6.22
CA LEU A 436 -21.45 14.91 7.07
C LEU A 436 -22.31 16.03 6.45
N GLU A 437 -22.26 16.13 5.13
CA GLU A 437 -23.01 17.11 4.32
C GLU A 437 -23.87 16.37 3.27
N PRO A 438 -24.93 15.66 3.70
CA PRO A 438 -25.69 14.80 2.79
C PRO A 438 -26.33 15.57 1.63
N ASN A 439 -26.82 16.80 1.87
CA ASN A 439 -27.39 17.65 0.84
C ASN A 439 -26.36 18.15 -0.20
N VAL A 440 -25.08 18.15 0.14
CA VAL A 440 -23.97 18.46 -0.76
C VAL A 440 -23.57 17.22 -1.55
N VAL A 441 -23.19 16.16 -0.86
CA VAL A 441 -22.66 14.92 -1.46
C VAL A 441 -23.72 14.21 -2.32
N LEU A 442 -24.95 14.12 -1.82
CA LEU A 442 -26.04 13.37 -2.45
C LEU A 442 -27.00 14.27 -3.25
N LYS A 443 -26.56 15.47 -3.61
CA LYS A 443 -27.38 16.37 -4.43
C LYS A 443 -27.76 15.71 -5.76
N PRO A 444 -28.97 16.01 -6.29
CA PRO A 444 -29.48 15.37 -7.50
C PRO A 444 -28.56 15.49 -8.71
N VAL A 445 -28.00 16.68 -8.91
CA VAL A 445 -27.10 16.97 -10.04
C VAL A 445 -25.70 17.26 -9.46
N PRO A 446 -24.69 16.48 -9.80
CA PRO A 446 -23.29 16.77 -9.41
C PRO A 446 -22.77 17.97 -10.21
N ASP A 447 -21.77 18.68 -9.65
CA ASP A 447 -21.14 19.82 -10.34
C ASP A 447 -20.30 19.38 -11.53
N LYS A 448 -19.70 18.21 -11.43
CA LYS A 448 -18.85 17.61 -12.47
C LYS A 448 -19.20 16.14 -12.67
N LYS A 449 -19.00 15.66 -13.89
CA LYS A 449 -19.12 14.23 -14.23
C LYS A 449 -17.87 13.80 -14.95
N PHE A 450 -17.25 12.73 -14.50
CA PHE A 450 -16.05 12.13 -15.10
C PHE A 450 -16.30 10.68 -15.45
N VAL A 451 -15.78 10.27 -16.59
CA VAL A 451 -15.64 8.86 -16.95
C VAL A 451 -14.14 8.55 -16.98
N LEU A 452 -13.72 7.67 -16.10
CA LEU A 452 -12.33 7.24 -15.98
C LEU A 452 -12.26 5.80 -16.45
N ALA A 453 -11.89 5.63 -17.71
CA ALA A 453 -11.76 4.33 -18.34
C ALA A 453 -10.37 3.78 -18.13
N VAL A 454 -10.26 2.64 -17.45
CA VAL A 454 -9.00 1.91 -17.28
C VAL A 454 -8.82 0.93 -18.43
N SER A 455 -7.61 0.82 -18.94
CA SER A 455 -7.28 -0.06 -20.06
C SER A 455 -5.79 -0.39 -20.10
N GLU A 456 -5.45 -1.34 -20.95
CA GLU A 456 -4.09 -1.79 -21.20
C GLU A 456 -3.71 -1.47 -22.65
N PHE A 457 -2.45 -1.12 -22.84
CA PHE A 457 -1.86 -0.95 -24.16
C PHE A 457 -0.68 -1.90 -24.31
N PHE A 458 -0.74 -2.76 -25.33
CA PHE A 458 0.31 -3.72 -25.61
C PHE A 458 1.24 -3.16 -26.71
N TYR A 459 2.50 -2.98 -26.36
CA TYR A 459 3.51 -2.57 -27.33
C TYR A 459 3.86 -3.74 -28.24
N THR A 460 4.09 -3.44 -29.52
CA THR A 460 4.79 -4.37 -30.38
C THR A 460 6.29 -4.32 -30.10
N LEU A 461 6.98 -5.42 -30.30
CA LEU A 461 8.43 -5.50 -30.13
C LEU A 461 9.19 -4.40 -30.93
N ASP A 462 8.64 -4.02 -32.08
CA ASP A 462 9.23 -3.00 -32.94
C ASP A 462 9.06 -1.56 -32.41
N ALA A 463 8.04 -1.30 -31.56
CA ALA A 463 7.76 0.03 -31.03
C ALA A 463 8.65 0.41 -29.84
N LEU A 464 9.16 -0.58 -29.09
CA LEU A 464 9.95 -0.36 -27.89
C LEU A 464 11.46 -0.37 -28.09
N PHE A 465 11.93 -1.03 -29.15
CA PHE A 465 13.34 -1.11 -29.45
C PHE A 465 13.59 -0.34 -30.72
N TRP A 466 14.41 0.69 -30.61
CA TRP A 466 14.77 1.61 -31.68
C TRP A 466 15.05 0.90 -33.01
N LYS A 467 14.16 1.12 -33.96
CA LYS A 467 14.21 0.48 -35.28
C LYS A 467 15.51 0.77 -36.03
N ASP A 468 16.14 1.88 -35.74
CA ASP A 468 17.17 2.47 -36.61
C ASP A 468 18.58 2.43 -35.99
N ASN A 469 18.78 1.69 -34.90
CA ASN A 469 20.09 1.66 -34.26
C ASN A 469 20.68 0.25 -34.25
N ASP A 470 21.38 -0.10 -35.34
CA ASP A 470 22.12 -1.35 -35.50
C ASP A 470 23.27 -1.52 -34.47
N GLN A 471 23.54 -0.49 -33.66
CA GLN A 471 24.64 -0.51 -32.67
C GLN A 471 24.33 -1.28 -31.41
N TYR A 472 23.06 -1.52 -31.08
CA TYR A 472 22.67 -2.25 -29.87
C TYR A 472 21.99 -3.56 -30.27
N GLN A 473 22.66 -4.67 -30.02
CA GLN A 473 22.01 -5.97 -30.08
C GLN A 473 20.88 -6.03 -29.08
N ARG A 474 19.71 -6.57 -29.46
CA ARG A 474 18.57 -6.77 -28.62
C ARG A 474 18.95 -7.70 -27.45
N PHE A 475 19.08 -7.18 -26.24
CA PHE A 475 19.42 -7.99 -25.08
C PHE A 475 18.26 -8.86 -24.58
N PHE A 476 17.03 -8.53 -24.93
CA PHE A 476 15.85 -9.27 -24.51
C PHE A 476 14.94 -9.52 -25.70
N GLN A 477 14.68 -10.77 -25.95
CA GLN A 477 13.45 -11.17 -26.58
C GLN A 477 12.38 -11.07 -25.52
N ALA A 478 11.87 -9.87 -25.26
CA ALA A 478 10.73 -9.69 -24.39
C ALA A 478 9.59 -10.57 -24.89
N SER A 479 8.81 -11.11 -23.99
CA SER A 479 7.52 -11.72 -24.31
C SER A 479 6.74 -10.80 -25.26
N PRO A 480 5.90 -11.31 -26.17
CA PRO A 480 5.10 -10.48 -27.07
C PRO A 480 4.12 -9.53 -26.35
N ALA A 481 4.17 -9.44 -25.05
CA ALA A 481 3.24 -8.70 -24.22
C ALA A 481 3.92 -7.70 -23.28
N ILE A 482 4.75 -6.78 -23.82
CA ILE A 482 5.12 -5.60 -23.06
C ILE A 482 3.90 -4.71 -23.00
N VAL A 483 3.48 -4.37 -21.79
CA VAL A 483 2.23 -3.67 -21.54
C VAL A 483 2.48 -2.36 -20.78
N THR A 484 1.75 -1.32 -21.13
CA THR A 484 1.51 -0.17 -20.27
C THR A 484 0.04 -0.07 -19.92
N HIS A 485 -0.25 0.51 -18.78
CA HIS A 485 -1.61 0.68 -18.30
C HIS A 485 -2.02 2.15 -18.41
N MET A 486 -3.30 2.40 -18.57
CA MET A 486 -3.80 3.73 -18.90
C MET A 486 -5.08 4.08 -18.16
N ILE A 487 -5.29 5.38 -17.94
CA ILE A 487 -6.59 5.97 -17.66
C ILE A 487 -6.93 6.92 -18.81
N ASN A 488 -8.04 6.66 -19.51
CA ASN A 488 -8.50 7.46 -20.67
C ASN A 488 -7.43 7.58 -21.75
N ASN A 489 -6.82 6.48 -22.16
CA ASN A 489 -5.73 6.40 -23.15
C ASN A 489 -4.45 7.17 -22.77
N ARG A 490 -4.29 7.52 -21.50
CA ARG A 490 -3.13 8.23 -20.95
C ARG A 490 -2.36 7.33 -20.00
N SER A 491 -1.14 7.01 -20.34
CA SER A 491 -0.16 6.39 -19.44
C SER A 491 0.53 7.49 -18.65
N PHE A 492 0.38 7.46 -17.34
CA PHE A 492 0.84 8.52 -16.47
C PHE A 492 2.37 8.58 -16.40
N MET A 493 2.89 9.76 -16.60
CA MET A 493 4.29 10.11 -16.32
C MET A 493 4.35 11.02 -15.08
N MET A 494 5.34 10.79 -14.24
CA MET A 494 5.59 11.69 -13.10
C MET A 494 5.96 13.10 -13.59
N PRO A 495 5.45 14.17 -12.94
CA PRO A 495 5.91 15.53 -13.19
C PRO A 495 7.41 15.67 -12.90
N PRO A 496 8.10 16.66 -13.49
CA PRO A 496 9.55 16.87 -13.27
C PRO A 496 9.89 17.42 -11.89
N PHE A 497 8.91 17.89 -11.14
CA PHE A 497 8.99 18.42 -9.76
C PHE A 497 7.60 18.33 -9.12
N PRO A 498 7.50 18.37 -7.78
CA PRO A 498 6.21 18.31 -7.09
C PRO A 498 5.39 19.59 -7.27
N PRO A 499 4.29 19.56 -8.05
CA PRO A 499 3.48 20.76 -8.31
C PRO A 499 2.75 21.30 -7.07
N LEU A 500 2.59 20.51 -6.03
CA LEU A 500 1.99 20.98 -4.77
C LEU A 500 2.92 21.94 -4.03
N THR A 501 4.20 21.66 -4.00
CA THR A 501 5.18 22.36 -3.14
C THR A 501 6.10 23.31 -3.90
N GLN A 502 6.12 23.21 -5.24
CA GLN A 502 6.87 24.10 -6.11
C GLN A 502 5.92 24.86 -7.04
N SER A 503 6.17 26.16 -7.19
CA SER A 503 5.27 27.06 -7.91
C SER A 503 5.46 27.08 -9.42
N ASP A 504 6.53 26.49 -9.92
CA ASP A 504 6.82 26.45 -11.35
C ASP A 504 5.69 25.74 -12.11
N PRO A 505 5.33 26.20 -13.32
CA PRO A 505 4.37 25.49 -14.15
C PRO A 505 5.01 24.21 -14.70
N ILE A 506 4.27 23.10 -14.68
CA ILE A 506 4.68 21.89 -15.41
C ILE A 506 4.82 22.25 -16.88
N PRO A 507 5.93 21.87 -17.55
CA PRO A 507 6.12 22.16 -18.97
C PRO A 507 4.89 21.70 -19.80
N PRO A 508 4.32 22.58 -20.64
CA PRO A 508 3.09 22.26 -21.38
C PRO A 508 3.18 21.02 -22.27
N ASN A 509 4.37 20.72 -22.77
CA ASN A 509 4.63 19.52 -23.59
C ASN A 509 4.64 18.21 -22.76
N MET A 510 4.69 18.28 -21.45
CA MET A 510 4.60 17.13 -20.55
C MET A 510 3.17 16.87 -20.08
N VAL A 511 2.29 17.87 -20.12
CA VAL A 511 0.90 17.71 -19.69
C VAL A 511 0.10 17.03 -20.80
N CYS A 512 -0.78 16.10 -20.41
CA CYS A 512 -1.61 15.39 -21.37
C CYS A 512 -2.45 16.34 -22.24
N PRO A 513 -2.51 16.14 -23.55
CA PRO A 513 -3.36 16.92 -24.42
C PRO A 513 -4.84 16.67 -24.09
N THR A 514 -5.66 17.68 -24.29
CA THR A 514 -7.12 17.56 -24.18
C THR A 514 -7.74 16.79 -25.36
N ASP A 515 -7.01 16.72 -26.47
CA ASP A 515 -7.43 16.07 -27.71
C ASP A 515 -6.58 14.81 -27.95
N ASP A 516 -7.24 13.66 -27.96
CA ASP A 516 -6.59 12.35 -28.20
C ASP A 516 -6.01 12.22 -29.63
N SER A 517 -6.36 13.14 -30.57
CA SER A 517 -5.75 13.12 -31.91
C SER A 517 -4.25 13.37 -31.90
N LYS A 518 -3.73 13.97 -30.82
CA LYS A 518 -2.29 14.24 -30.62
C LYS A 518 -1.55 13.08 -29.95
N CYS A 519 -2.26 12.04 -29.55
CA CYS A 519 -1.67 10.85 -28.98
C CYS A 519 -1.14 9.94 -30.09
N THR A 520 -0.09 9.19 -29.81
CA THR A 520 0.54 8.27 -30.78
C THR A 520 -0.43 7.17 -31.15
N ASP A 521 -0.70 7.00 -32.43
CA ASP A 521 -1.43 5.85 -32.93
C ASP A 521 -0.57 4.61 -32.74
N GLY A 522 -1.04 3.69 -31.91
CA GLY A 522 -0.50 2.35 -31.84
C GLY A 522 -0.88 1.58 -33.10
N SER A 523 -0.14 1.76 -34.18
CA SER A 523 -0.43 1.18 -35.49
C SER A 523 -0.48 -0.35 -35.50
N ASN A 524 -0.15 -1.01 -34.42
CA ASN A 524 -0.11 -2.46 -34.30
C ASN A 524 -0.88 -3.03 -33.09
N VAL A 525 -1.63 -2.20 -32.37
CA VAL A 525 -2.55 -2.66 -31.33
C VAL A 525 -3.96 -2.41 -31.81
N LYS A 526 -4.84 -3.37 -31.66
CA LYS A 526 -6.25 -3.27 -32.05
C LYS A 526 -6.89 -1.97 -31.50
N GLY A 527 -6.71 -0.86 -32.24
CA GLY A 527 -7.49 0.37 -32.09
C GLY A 527 -7.15 1.31 -30.93
N GLY A 528 -5.98 1.21 -30.29
CA GLY A 528 -5.63 2.06 -29.16
C GLY A 528 -4.74 3.25 -29.51
N LYS A 529 -5.04 4.41 -28.91
CA LYS A 529 -4.14 5.56 -28.85
C LYS A 529 -3.43 5.57 -27.50
N LEU A 530 -2.17 5.97 -27.47
CA LEU A 530 -1.37 6.11 -26.26
C LEU A 530 -0.79 7.51 -26.16
N CYS A 531 -1.07 8.19 -25.06
CA CYS A 531 -0.34 9.38 -24.63
C CYS A 531 0.45 9.06 -23.35
N GLU A 532 1.76 9.25 -23.38
CA GLU A 532 2.63 9.21 -22.20
C GLU A 532 2.83 10.65 -21.70
N CYS A 533 2.22 11.01 -20.59
CA CYS A 533 2.14 12.42 -20.16
C CYS A 533 1.69 12.55 -18.70
N VAL A 534 1.86 13.74 -18.14
CA VAL A 534 1.33 14.09 -16.81
C VAL A 534 -0.18 14.27 -16.92
N ASN A 535 -0.96 13.28 -16.47
CA ASN A 535 -2.41 13.28 -16.54
C ASN A 535 -3.01 14.01 -15.33
N ILE A 536 -3.46 15.25 -15.53
CA ILE A 536 -4.04 16.11 -14.48
C ILE A 536 -5.45 16.55 -14.88
N ILE A 537 -6.40 16.36 -13.96
CA ILE A 537 -7.75 16.92 -14.08
C ILE A 537 -7.93 17.99 -13.00
N GLN A 538 -8.23 19.21 -13.40
CA GLN A 538 -8.52 20.30 -12.47
C GLN A 538 -10.00 20.28 -12.07
N VAL A 539 -10.24 20.43 -10.75
CA VAL A 539 -11.58 20.46 -10.15
C VAL A 539 -11.66 21.63 -9.17
N ASP A 540 -12.79 22.34 -9.18
CA ASP A 540 -13.00 23.44 -8.25
C ASP A 540 -13.10 22.93 -6.79
N LEU A 541 -12.51 23.66 -5.85
CA LEU A 541 -12.65 23.36 -4.43
C LEU A 541 -14.12 23.46 -4.00
N GLY A 542 -14.61 22.44 -3.32
CA GLY A 542 -16.01 22.30 -2.88
C GLY A 542 -16.91 21.64 -3.93
N ALA A 543 -16.42 21.36 -5.14
CA ALA A 543 -17.23 20.68 -6.16
C ALA A 543 -17.52 19.22 -5.76
N VAL A 544 -18.73 18.79 -6.09
CA VAL A 544 -19.12 17.38 -6.03
C VAL A 544 -19.06 16.78 -7.42
N ALA A 545 -18.27 15.74 -7.58
CA ALA A 545 -18.21 14.99 -8.83
C ALA A 545 -18.90 13.63 -8.72
N GLU A 546 -19.52 13.22 -9.82
CA GLU A 546 -19.88 11.84 -10.09
C GLU A 546 -18.82 11.24 -11.00
N VAL A 547 -18.13 10.22 -10.52
CA VAL A 547 -17.07 9.55 -11.27
C VAL A 547 -17.52 8.13 -11.61
N ILE A 548 -17.48 7.80 -12.88
CA ILE A 548 -17.68 6.45 -13.40
C ILE A 548 -16.30 5.88 -13.70
N PHE A 549 -15.85 4.97 -12.87
CA PHE A 549 -14.73 4.11 -13.20
C PHE A 549 -15.24 2.96 -14.05
N ILE A 550 -14.60 2.69 -15.17
CA ILE A 550 -15.02 1.63 -16.09
C ILE A 550 -13.82 0.88 -16.66
N ASP A 551 -13.89 -0.44 -16.67
CA ASP A 551 -12.91 -1.29 -17.32
C ASP A 551 -13.22 -1.40 -18.81
N TRP A 552 -12.35 -0.83 -19.64
CA TRP A 552 -12.37 -0.96 -21.11
C TRP A 552 -11.41 -2.01 -21.64
N GLY A 553 -10.60 -2.57 -20.75
CA GLY A 553 -9.63 -3.57 -21.09
C GLY A 553 -10.28 -4.86 -21.58
N SER A 554 -9.47 -5.68 -22.18
CA SER A 554 -9.77 -7.09 -22.48
C SER A 554 -9.34 -8.00 -21.34
N SER A 555 -8.86 -7.42 -20.23
CA SER A 555 -8.30 -8.16 -19.12
C SER A 555 -9.39 -8.82 -18.27
N SER A 556 -9.05 -9.94 -17.68
CA SER A 556 -9.87 -10.61 -16.69
C SER A 556 -9.60 -10.09 -15.27
N PHE A 557 -8.89 -8.95 -15.14
CA PHE A 557 -8.48 -8.40 -13.87
C PHE A 557 -9.50 -7.41 -13.33
N LEU A 558 -9.65 -7.42 -12.02
CA LEU A 558 -10.31 -6.35 -11.28
C LEU A 558 -9.29 -5.22 -11.05
N HIS A 559 -9.77 -3.98 -10.88
CA HIS A 559 -8.88 -2.84 -10.61
C HIS A 559 -9.28 -2.16 -9.29
N PRO A 560 -8.48 -2.27 -8.22
CA PRO A 560 -8.68 -1.49 -6.99
C PRO A 560 -8.13 -0.07 -7.20
N MET A 561 -9.04 0.89 -7.45
CA MET A 561 -8.67 2.30 -7.67
C MET A 561 -8.62 3.03 -6.33
N HIS A 562 -7.46 3.57 -5.99
CA HIS A 562 -7.23 4.37 -4.80
C HIS A 562 -7.22 5.86 -5.12
N LEU A 563 -7.84 6.65 -4.24
CA LEU A 563 -7.86 8.10 -4.33
C LEU A 563 -7.30 8.70 -3.04
N HIS A 564 -6.26 9.50 -3.16
CA HIS A 564 -5.64 10.23 -2.06
C HIS A 564 -6.46 11.41 -1.59
N GLY A 565 -6.32 11.76 -0.33
CA GLY A 565 -6.77 13.02 0.26
C GLY A 565 -8.26 13.20 0.47
N THR A 566 -9.11 12.26 0.05
CA THR A 566 -10.57 12.37 0.16
C THR A 566 -11.26 11.02 0.18
N ASP A 567 -12.54 11.02 0.59
CA ASP A 567 -13.41 9.85 0.54
C ASP A 567 -14.09 9.71 -0.81
N THR A 568 -14.41 8.47 -1.17
CA THR A 568 -15.36 8.15 -2.24
C THR A 568 -16.61 7.49 -1.65
N TYR A 569 -17.78 7.93 -2.12
CA TYR A 569 -19.07 7.39 -1.72
C TYR A 569 -19.57 6.45 -2.82
N ILE A 570 -19.60 5.15 -2.57
CA ILE A 570 -19.96 4.13 -3.57
C ILE A 570 -21.46 4.16 -3.82
N ILE A 571 -21.84 4.51 -5.03
CA ILE A 571 -23.22 4.60 -5.47
C ILE A 571 -23.67 3.29 -6.09
N GLU A 572 -22.91 2.77 -7.04
CA GLU A 572 -23.26 1.56 -7.80
C GLU A 572 -22.01 0.84 -8.29
N GLN A 573 -22.10 -0.48 -8.40
CA GLN A 573 -21.09 -1.34 -9.03
C GLN A 573 -21.83 -2.40 -9.87
N GLY A 574 -21.24 -2.84 -10.98
CA GLY A 574 -21.83 -3.87 -11.82
C GLY A 574 -21.05 -4.14 -13.09
N LEU A 575 -21.61 -4.98 -13.95
CA LEU A 575 -21.01 -5.34 -15.22
C LEU A 575 -21.60 -4.53 -16.38
N LYS A 576 -20.79 -4.32 -17.41
CA LYS A 576 -21.27 -3.88 -18.70
C LYS A 576 -21.97 -5.05 -19.42
N PRO A 577 -23.18 -4.86 -19.97
CA PRO A 577 -23.85 -5.93 -20.74
C PRO A 577 -22.98 -6.39 -21.93
N LYS A 578 -22.95 -7.69 -22.18
CA LYS A 578 -22.20 -8.24 -23.32
C LYS A 578 -22.71 -7.70 -24.64
N GLY A 579 -21.82 -7.37 -25.56
CA GLY A 579 -22.16 -6.90 -26.90
C GLY A 579 -22.57 -5.42 -26.99
N VAL A 580 -22.66 -4.69 -25.88
CA VAL A 580 -22.95 -3.26 -25.89
C VAL A 580 -21.63 -2.49 -26.09
N ASP A 581 -21.62 -1.58 -27.05
CA ASP A 581 -20.51 -0.65 -27.29
C ASP A 581 -20.24 0.22 -26.05
N ASN A 582 -18.97 0.55 -25.78
CA ASN A 582 -18.58 1.31 -24.60
C ASN A 582 -19.22 2.69 -24.53
N LYS A 583 -19.30 3.43 -25.67
CA LYS A 583 -19.93 4.76 -25.69
C LYS A 583 -21.44 4.66 -25.43
N ALA A 584 -22.09 3.69 -26.09
CA ALA A 584 -23.53 3.45 -25.90
C ALA A 584 -23.82 3.05 -24.45
N PHE A 585 -22.99 2.22 -23.84
CA PHE A 585 -23.16 1.84 -22.44
C PHE A 585 -22.99 3.03 -21.49
N ILE A 586 -21.94 3.85 -21.68
CA ILE A 586 -21.73 5.05 -20.87
C ILE A 586 -22.94 5.98 -20.94
N GLN A 587 -23.48 6.21 -22.15
CA GLN A 587 -24.67 7.06 -22.31
C GLN A 587 -25.87 6.47 -21.55
N GLN A 588 -26.14 5.17 -21.70
CA GLN A 588 -27.22 4.49 -20.97
C GLN A 588 -27.05 4.59 -19.45
N LEU A 589 -25.80 4.41 -18.96
CA LEU A 589 -25.49 4.52 -17.54
C LEU A 589 -25.68 5.96 -17.04
N GLN A 590 -25.20 6.96 -17.78
CA GLN A 590 -25.38 8.37 -17.44
C GLN A 590 -26.85 8.77 -17.43
N ASP A 591 -27.67 8.31 -18.39
CA ASP A 591 -29.12 8.55 -18.44
C ASP A 591 -29.85 7.90 -17.24
N LYS A 592 -29.43 6.65 -16.86
CA LYS A 592 -29.89 5.97 -15.65
C LYS A 592 -29.55 6.77 -14.39
N LEU A 593 -28.31 7.21 -14.27
CA LEU A 593 -27.84 7.98 -13.12
C LEU A 593 -28.55 9.35 -13.02
N ALA A 594 -28.81 10.00 -14.13
CA ALA A 594 -29.57 11.25 -14.14
C ALA A 594 -31.02 11.07 -13.63
N LYS A 595 -31.69 9.98 -14.01
CA LYS A 595 -33.01 9.62 -13.50
C LYS A 595 -32.99 9.29 -12.01
N ASN A 596 -32.00 8.47 -11.57
CA ASN A 596 -31.87 8.03 -10.19
C ASN A 596 -31.34 9.15 -9.28
N GLY A 597 -30.53 10.07 -9.82
CA GLY A 597 -29.92 11.17 -9.08
C GLY A 597 -30.95 12.08 -8.39
N ALA A 598 -32.11 12.27 -8.98
CA ALA A 598 -33.22 13.05 -8.38
C ALA A 598 -33.60 12.52 -6.98
N ASN A 599 -33.43 11.23 -6.72
CA ASN A 599 -33.83 10.56 -5.48
C ASN A 599 -32.64 9.95 -4.71
N LEU A 600 -31.40 10.32 -5.07
CA LEU A 600 -30.19 9.66 -4.49
C LEU A 600 -30.16 9.76 -2.96
N ALA A 601 -30.49 10.92 -2.39
CA ALA A 601 -30.57 11.13 -0.95
C ALA A 601 -31.60 10.23 -0.26
N THR A 602 -32.62 9.76 -0.98
CA THR A 602 -33.65 8.87 -0.47
C THR A 602 -33.33 7.41 -0.73
N THR A 603 -32.82 7.09 -1.91
CA THR A 603 -32.56 5.70 -2.33
C THR A 603 -31.24 5.16 -1.80
N LYS A 604 -30.26 6.03 -1.57
CA LYS A 604 -28.93 5.70 -1.03
C LYS A 604 -28.45 6.73 0.01
N PRO A 605 -29.17 6.88 1.14
CA PRO A 605 -28.87 7.94 2.12
C PRO A 605 -27.53 7.76 2.84
N LYS A 606 -27.00 6.54 2.87
CA LYS A 606 -25.78 6.16 3.56
C LYS A 606 -24.88 5.32 2.65
N PRO A 607 -24.38 5.87 1.53
CA PRO A 607 -23.51 5.10 0.66
C PRO A 607 -22.24 4.67 1.43
N CYS A 608 -21.75 3.46 1.15
CA CYS A 608 -20.50 2.99 1.71
C CYS A 608 -19.36 3.93 1.32
N VAL A 609 -18.49 4.23 2.29
CA VAL A 609 -17.37 5.15 2.12
C VAL A 609 -16.08 4.35 2.05
N LYS A 610 -15.27 4.62 1.02
CA LYS A 610 -13.99 3.97 0.80
C LYS A 610 -12.99 4.94 0.18
N ASP A 611 -11.72 4.68 0.31
CA ASP A 611 -10.66 5.31 -0.48
C ASP A 611 -10.07 4.36 -1.55
N VAL A 612 -10.43 3.06 -1.49
CA VAL A 612 -10.12 2.07 -2.53
C VAL A 612 -11.43 1.51 -3.11
N VAL A 613 -11.66 1.73 -4.38
CA VAL A 613 -12.86 1.30 -5.10
C VAL A 613 -12.52 0.23 -6.11
N THR A 614 -13.10 -0.97 -5.96
CA THR A 614 -12.87 -2.08 -6.88
C THR A 614 -13.78 -1.97 -8.11
N ILE A 615 -13.18 -1.99 -9.30
CA ILE A 615 -13.87 -2.10 -10.59
C ILE A 615 -13.93 -3.57 -10.98
N PRO A 616 -15.12 -4.16 -11.22
CA PRO A 616 -15.21 -5.54 -11.74
C PRO A 616 -14.59 -5.68 -13.14
N PRO A 617 -14.12 -6.89 -13.52
CA PRO A 617 -13.63 -7.11 -14.89
C PRO A 617 -14.73 -6.84 -15.92
N SER A 618 -14.42 -6.06 -16.94
CA SER A 618 -15.42 -5.60 -17.93
C SER A 618 -16.63 -4.91 -17.30
N GLY A 619 -16.45 -4.32 -16.15
CA GLY A 619 -17.52 -3.70 -15.35
C GLY A 619 -17.25 -2.25 -15.02
N TYR A 620 -17.98 -1.75 -14.04
CA TYR A 620 -17.93 -0.35 -13.63
C TYR A 620 -18.18 -0.16 -12.14
N ALA A 621 -17.72 0.97 -11.62
CA ALA A 621 -18.08 1.49 -10.31
C ALA A 621 -18.43 2.97 -10.43
N VAL A 622 -19.56 3.40 -9.87
CA VAL A 622 -19.99 4.79 -9.80
C VAL A 622 -19.79 5.30 -8.39
N VAL A 623 -19.08 6.39 -8.25
CA VAL A 623 -18.84 7.03 -6.95
C VAL A 623 -19.19 8.52 -6.99
N ARG A 624 -19.52 9.07 -5.82
CA ARG A 624 -19.57 10.52 -5.56
C ARG A 624 -18.35 10.92 -4.75
N ILE A 625 -17.77 12.06 -5.10
CA ILE A 625 -16.58 12.63 -4.44
C ILE A 625 -16.89 14.10 -4.15
N HIS A 626 -16.68 14.51 -2.89
CA HIS A 626 -16.72 15.92 -2.51
C HIS A 626 -15.27 16.43 -2.41
N PHE A 627 -14.83 17.21 -3.38
CA PHE A 627 -13.47 17.75 -3.46
C PHE A 627 -13.29 18.94 -2.50
N ASN A 628 -13.29 18.67 -1.19
CA ASN A 628 -13.20 19.67 -0.13
C ASN A 628 -11.80 19.78 0.53
N ASN A 629 -10.78 19.26 -0.13
CA ASN A 629 -9.40 19.25 0.33
C ASN A 629 -8.49 19.81 -0.78
N PRO A 630 -8.00 21.06 -0.69
CA PRO A 630 -7.24 21.67 -1.77
C PRO A 630 -5.85 21.07 -1.88
N GLY A 631 -5.40 20.78 -3.10
CA GLY A 631 -4.10 20.16 -3.35
C GLY A 631 -4.02 19.37 -4.65
N PHE A 632 -2.97 18.55 -4.76
CA PHE A 632 -2.76 17.60 -5.84
C PHE A 632 -2.89 16.18 -5.27
N TRP A 633 -3.93 15.46 -5.68
CA TRP A 633 -4.28 14.16 -5.13
C TRP A 633 -4.19 13.08 -6.19
N MET A 634 -3.35 12.06 -5.95
CA MET A 634 -3.18 10.96 -6.87
C MET A 634 -4.41 10.06 -6.86
N CYS A 635 -4.82 9.60 -8.04
CA CYS A 635 -5.80 8.53 -8.26
C CYS A 635 -5.14 7.47 -9.12
N HIS A 636 -5.04 6.25 -8.59
CA HIS A 636 -4.30 5.20 -9.29
C HIS A 636 -4.83 3.80 -8.96
N CYS A 637 -4.53 2.84 -9.81
CA CYS A 637 -4.75 1.42 -9.50
C CYS A 637 -3.78 1.00 -8.39
N HIS A 638 -4.27 0.30 -7.38
CA HIS A 638 -3.42 -0.14 -6.27
C HIS A 638 -2.68 -1.47 -6.54
N TYR A 639 -2.88 -2.07 -7.71
CA TYR A 639 -1.95 -3.07 -8.24
C TYR A 639 -0.67 -2.37 -8.65
N ILE A 640 0.45 -2.74 -8.00
CA ILE A 640 1.70 -1.99 -8.08
C ILE A 640 2.22 -1.88 -9.52
N PHE A 641 2.18 -2.97 -10.29
CA PHE A 641 2.64 -2.95 -11.68
C PHE A 641 1.72 -2.13 -12.59
N HIS A 642 0.40 -2.12 -12.33
CA HIS A 642 -0.53 -1.28 -13.10
C HIS A 642 -0.28 0.20 -12.85
N SER A 643 -0.13 0.58 -11.57
CA SER A 643 0.19 1.96 -11.19
C SER A 643 1.52 2.42 -11.77
N ASP A 644 2.56 1.61 -11.61
CA ASP A 644 3.93 1.98 -11.99
C ASP A 644 4.13 2.00 -13.52
N THR A 645 3.29 1.29 -14.27
CA THR A 645 3.28 1.34 -15.74
C THR A 645 2.29 2.35 -16.31
N GLY A 646 1.58 3.15 -15.49
CA GLY A 646 0.84 4.31 -15.96
C GLY A 646 -0.65 4.37 -15.66
N MET A 647 -1.27 3.40 -14.93
CA MET A 647 -2.67 3.48 -14.52
C MET A 647 -2.84 4.44 -13.34
N SER A 648 -2.51 5.70 -13.59
CA SER A 648 -2.48 6.77 -12.59
C SER A 648 -2.91 8.11 -13.20
N MET A 649 -3.36 9.03 -12.37
CA MET A 649 -3.66 10.41 -12.71
C MET A 649 -3.66 11.28 -11.46
N ILE A 650 -3.78 12.58 -11.62
CA ILE A 650 -3.84 13.54 -10.54
C ILE A 650 -5.13 14.36 -10.64
N PHE A 651 -5.83 14.51 -9.52
CA PHE A 651 -6.82 15.58 -9.35
C PHE A 651 -6.14 16.80 -8.72
N GLN A 652 -6.11 17.92 -9.43
CA GLN A 652 -5.81 19.22 -8.87
C GLN A 652 -7.10 19.82 -8.32
N VAL A 653 -7.24 19.86 -7.01
CA VAL A 653 -8.42 20.40 -6.32
C VAL A 653 -8.17 21.84 -5.91
N GLY A 654 -8.89 22.76 -6.52
CA GLY A 654 -8.72 24.20 -6.29
C GLY A 654 -7.55 24.83 -7.04
N THR A 655 -7.26 26.05 -6.67
CA THR A 655 -6.22 26.91 -7.27
C THR A 655 -5.01 27.08 -6.31
N ARG A 656 -3.88 27.50 -6.84
CA ARG A 656 -2.62 27.61 -6.06
C ARG A 656 -2.70 28.53 -4.84
N ASP A 657 -3.54 29.54 -4.88
CA ASP A 657 -3.81 30.46 -3.77
C ASP A 657 -4.61 29.79 -2.63
N GLN A 658 -5.33 28.71 -2.93
CA GLN A 658 -6.09 27.92 -1.96
C GLN A 658 -5.25 26.79 -1.32
N PHE A 659 -4.05 26.49 -1.86
CA PHE A 659 -3.21 25.41 -1.34
C PHE A 659 -2.53 25.81 -0.04
N ILE A 660 -2.46 24.85 0.89
CA ILE A 660 -1.66 24.98 2.09
C ILE A 660 -0.19 24.91 1.68
N LYS A 661 0.55 25.99 1.95
CA LYS A 661 1.97 26.08 1.62
C LYS A 661 2.81 25.19 2.55
N PRO A 662 3.86 24.55 2.03
CA PRO A 662 4.81 23.84 2.89
C PRO A 662 5.55 24.81 3.80
N PRO A 663 6.09 24.32 4.93
CA PRO A 663 6.90 25.15 5.83
C PRO A 663 8.20 25.61 5.15
N PRO A 664 8.82 26.70 5.65
CA PRO A 664 10.11 27.15 5.15
C PRO A 664 11.17 26.03 5.22
N GLY A 665 12.02 25.94 4.19
CA GLY A 665 13.06 24.91 4.09
C GLY A 665 12.54 23.54 3.61
N PHE A 666 11.30 23.45 3.15
CA PHE A 666 10.81 22.21 2.54
C PHE A 666 11.63 21.85 1.29
N PRO A 667 12.02 20.59 1.07
CA PRO A 667 12.90 20.19 -0.03
C PRO A 667 12.34 20.56 -1.40
N VAL A 668 13.22 21.04 -2.27
CA VAL A 668 12.94 21.33 -3.69
C VAL A 668 13.79 20.44 -4.59
N CYS A 669 13.26 20.07 -5.73
CA CYS A 669 13.92 19.24 -6.75
C CYS A 669 13.45 19.66 -8.13
N ASN A 670 14.32 19.55 -9.11
CA ASN A 670 13.99 19.81 -10.52
C ASN A 670 15.09 19.27 -11.43
N SER A 671 14.83 19.26 -12.74
CA SER A 671 15.85 18.99 -13.75
C SER A 671 16.82 20.15 -13.83
N PHE A 672 18.12 19.85 -13.93
CA PHE A 672 19.16 20.83 -14.24
C PHE A 672 19.50 20.77 -15.71
N MET A 673 19.15 21.80 -16.47
CA MET A 673 19.32 21.90 -17.91
C MET A 673 20.08 23.20 -18.24
N PRO A 674 21.42 23.21 -18.14
CA PRO A 674 22.20 24.37 -18.52
C PRO A 674 22.03 24.65 -20.01
N LYS A 675 22.12 25.94 -20.37
CA LYS A 675 22.13 26.32 -21.78
C LYS A 675 23.37 25.69 -22.44
N VAL A 676 23.18 25.12 -23.61
CA VAL A 676 24.27 24.61 -24.42
C VAL A 676 24.83 25.78 -25.23
N ASP A 677 26.00 26.26 -24.82
CA ASP A 677 26.75 27.23 -25.58
C ASP A 677 27.90 26.52 -26.29
N PRO A 678 27.91 26.44 -27.63
CA PRO A 678 28.99 25.79 -28.37
C PRO A 678 30.37 26.43 -28.16
N ASP A 679 30.38 27.65 -27.64
CA ASP A 679 31.61 28.44 -27.43
C ASP A 679 32.07 28.49 -25.98
N GLU A 680 31.28 27.95 -25.05
CA GLU A 680 31.51 28.06 -23.57
C GLU A 680 32.92 27.59 -23.15
N PHE A 681 33.42 26.54 -23.82
CA PHE A 681 34.70 25.94 -23.45
C PHE A 681 35.82 26.16 -24.51
N LYS A 682 35.57 26.98 -25.54
CA LYS A 682 36.59 27.29 -26.58
C LYS A 682 37.83 28.02 -26.02
N SER A 683 37.69 28.72 -24.90
CA SER A 683 38.80 29.43 -24.25
C SER A 683 39.60 28.53 -23.29
N ILE A 684 39.11 27.34 -22.98
CA ILE A 684 39.83 26.40 -22.11
C ILE A 684 40.94 25.75 -22.90
N LYS A 685 42.18 26.12 -22.58
CA LYS A 685 43.35 25.39 -23.04
C LYS A 685 43.38 24.06 -22.28
N TRP A 686 43.00 22.99 -22.93
CA TRP A 686 43.25 21.64 -22.40
C TRP A 686 44.79 21.48 -22.51
N ASP A 687 45.47 21.30 -21.35
CA ASP A 687 46.89 20.96 -21.39
C ASP A 687 47.04 19.68 -22.19
N ASP A 688 47.67 19.83 -23.33
CA ASP A 688 47.79 18.80 -24.35
C ASP A 688 48.54 17.59 -23.77
N GLU A 689 48.08 16.43 -24.15
CA GLU A 689 48.61 15.07 -24.12
C GLU A 689 50.03 14.89 -23.52
N PRO A 690 50.20 13.89 -22.64
CA PRO A 690 51.54 13.47 -22.26
C PRO A 690 52.24 12.88 -23.51
N THR A 691 53.30 13.51 -23.94
CA THR A 691 54.27 13.05 -24.94
C THR A 691 54.84 11.68 -24.61
#